data_a69ee1e0e888a45eb0810d366dca1b95
#
_entry.id   a69ee1e0e888a45eb0810d366dca1b95
#
_cell.length_a   1.000
_cell.length_b   1.000
_cell.length_c   1.000
_cell.angle_alpha   90.00
_cell.angle_beta   90.00
_cell.angle_gamma   90.00
#
_symmetry.space_group_name_H-M   'P 1'
#
loop_
_entity.id
_entity.type
_entity.pdbx_description
1 polymer ?
#
loop_
_entity_poly.entity_id
_entity_poly.type
_entity_poly.pdbx_seq_one_letter_code
_entity_poly.pdbx_strand_id
1 'polypeptide(L)'
;MKEDYINARKLGEKARTRAFLTGRYPYLPALDEMIGGTSAASEIPLGVHEIPLHLIVGTKTSGRKNAFAYNFMPLLDPSSEFALKWASLYDYQKNEGLRDPIKVYEYMGRFYVEEGNKRVSVMNYFKSYSISADVIRIMPPRTDDLENVVYYEFLDFFKVTRFFEIQFSQKGSYQKLADQMGESLEKPWPEEKMEILRDGFRRFAEIYEQKGGRPEGITDGDAYLTYITVFPAESLVYDGKDLISKRITQIREEVKTQTRKAIDLVESPSAPKKPSVIAEAGAVVANVLTLGALSEGYSAANPLKAAFIYEKEPGNSSWAYAHELGRQALMDQFGGAVDTVFFTGCDSDEKVLAAIESARVDEDTLIFTTAPSMMPAALKAAYMHPKMKILNCSVNLSRKAVRTYYAKMYEAKFILGAIAASLCENHKIGYRSDYPLFGNIAQINAFALGASLVDPSCRVYLKWASLKEGDWEKELIDEGIRIISGSDMVRLDDPSRKYGLYRVKSGSAWEGIAAPVWDWGRYYGLICQSIMDGTWDAEDANSKDKAVNYWYGLKSGVVDVLPSDRVPYETRRLASILKQGIITGAYVPFEGQILAQKALVRRDGDAPLTPEEIITMDWLLSNIEGEMPRFDQLREDVARNVSVNGILEKGTAK
;
A
#
# COMPACT_ATOMS: atom_id res chain seq x y z
N MET A 1 -41.99 33.11 -3.14
CA MET A 1 -42.77 31.87 -3.40
C MET A 1 -42.63 31.35 -4.86
N LYS A 2 -43.31 31.98 -5.83
CA LYS A 2 -43.27 31.47 -7.21
C LYS A 2 -41.93 31.63 -7.89
N GLU A 3 -41.20 32.65 -7.56
CA GLU A 3 -39.86 32.94 -8.11
C GLU A 3 -38.78 31.93 -7.63
N ASP A 4 -38.80 31.53 -6.36
CA ASP A 4 -37.86 30.55 -5.81
C ASP A 4 -38.04 29.18 -6.46
N TYR A 5 -39.30 28.76 -6.68
CA TYR A 5 -39.55 27.52 -7.40
C TYR A 5 -39.05 27.58 -8.86
N ILE A 6 -39.26 28.72 -9.54
CA ILE A 6 -38.76 28.93 -10.92
C ILE A 6 -37.24 28.84 -10.96
N ASN A 7 -36.54 29.41 -9.95
CA ASN A 7 -35.09 29.33 -9.86
C ASN A 7 -34.60 27.91 -9.55
N ALA A 8 -35.25 27.19 -8.62
CA ALA A 8 -34.98 25.79 -8.36
C ALA A 8 -35.17 24.91 -9.60
N ARG A 9 -36.25 25.14 -10.37
CA ARG A 9 -36.53 24.43 -11.62
C ARG A 9 -35.44 24.69 -12.68
N LYS A 10 -34.99 25.95 -12.85
CA LYS A 10 -33.87 26.26 -13.76
C LYS A 10 -32.61 25.46 -13.40
N LEU A 11 -32.31 25.29 -12.10
CA LEU A 11 -31.19 24.43 -11.63
C LEU A 11 -31.42 22.96 -12.00
N GLY A 12 -32.65 22.46 -11.89
CA GLY A 12 -33.03 21.12 -12.30
C GLY A 12 -32.87 20.89 -13.81
N GLU A 13 -33.36 21.83 -14.64
CA GLU A 13 -33.23 21.77 -16.10
C GLU A 13 -31.75 21.80 -16.54
N LYS A 14 -30.96 22.67 -15.92
CA LYS A 14 -29.48 22.72 -16.16
C LYS A 14 -28.81 21.40 -15.80
N ALA A 15 -29.14 20.81 -14.63
CA ALA A 15 -28.60 19.52 -14.22
C ALA A 15 -29.00 18.40 -15.18
N ARG A 16 -30.27 18.33 -15.57
CA ARG A 16 -30.76 17.35 -16.53
C ARG A 16 -30.03 17.45 -17.88
N THR A 17 -29.88 18.65 -18.42
CA THR A 17 -29.18 18.89 -19.70
C THR A 17 -27.71 18.46 -19.59
N ARG A 18 -27.04 18.79 -18.47
CA ARG A 18 -25.65 18.37 -18.23
C ARG A 18 -25.53 16.85 -18.19
N ALA A 19 -26.45 16.15 -17.51
CA ALA A 19 -26.46 14.71 -17.45
C ALA A 19 -26.58 14.06 -18.83
N PHE A 20 -27.47 14.55 -19.68
CA PHE A 20 -27.58 14.10 -21.07
C PHE A 20 -26.27 14.28 -21.85
N LEU A 21 -25.63 15.44 -21.74
CA LEU A 21 -24.37 15.73 -22.44
C LEU A 21 -23.21 14.86 -21.98
N THR A 22 -23.25 14.38 -20.74
CA THR A 22 -22.18 13.54 -20.15
C THR A 22 -22.53 12.04 -20.13
N GLY A 23 -23.62 11.62 -20.77
CA GLY A 23 -24.08 10.22 -20.81
C GLY A 23 -24.58 9.68 -19.46
N ARG A 24 -24.87 10.54 -18.47
CA ARG A 24 -25.37 10.15 -17.16
C ARG A 24 -26.91 10.08 -17.15
N TYR A 25 -27.43 9.23 -16.25
CA TYR A 25 -28.89 9.17 -16.04
C TYR A 25 -29.39 10.51 -15.45
N PRO A 26 -30.38 11.17 -16.10
CA PRO A 26 -30.72 12.56 -15.77
C PRO A 26 -31.71 12.75 -14.61
N TYR A 27 -32.34 11.67 -14.16
CA TYR A 27 -33.37 11.68 -13.12
C TYR A 27 -32.91 10.99 -11.83
N LEU A 28 -33.81 10.92 -10.83
CA LEU A 28 -33.51 10.17 -9.60
C LEU A 28 -33.51 8.65 -9.90
N PRO A 29 -32.46 7.91 -9.53
CA PRO A 29 -32.50 6.46 -9.58
C PRO A 29 -33.53 5.91 -8.57
N ALA A 30 -34.20 4.82 -8.93
CA ALA A 30 -35.15 4.13 -8.07
C ALA A 30 -34.51 2.85 -7.51
N LEU A 31 -34.50 2.72 -6.17
CA LEU A 31 -33.87 1.59 -5.50
C LEU A 31 -34.50 0.25 -5.93
N ASP A 32 -35.84 0.18 -6.05
CA ASP A 32 -36.55 -1.04 -6.44
C ASP A 32 -36.17 -1.55 -7.84
N GLU A 33 -35.77 -0.64 -8.75
CA GLU A 33 -35.26 -1.01 -10.07
C GLU A 33 -33.83 -1.57 -9.99
N MET A 34 -33.03 -1.13 -9.02
CA MET A 34 -31.65 -1.55 -8.85
C MET A 34 -31.52 -2.92 -8.16
N ILE A 35 -32.35 -3.17 -7.14
CA ILE A 35 -32.28 -4.45 -6.39
C ILE A 35 -33.10 -5.58 -7.03
N GLY A 36 -33.78 -5.31 -8.17
CA GLY A 36 -34.39 -6.34 -9.03
C GLY A 36 -35.47 -7.20 -8.37
N GLY A 37 -36.21 -6.66 -7.40
CA GLY A 37 -37.34 -7.38 -6.77
C GLY A 37 -36.91 -8.66 -5.99
N THR A 38 -35.67 -8.74 -5.55
CA THR A 38 -35.20 -9.83 -4.67
C THR A 38 -35.94 -9.77 -3.33
N SER A 39 -37.01 -10.54 -3.21
CA SER A 39 -37.98 -10.57 -2.10
C SER A 39 -37.41 -11.15 -0.78
N ALA A 40 -36.11 -11.23 -0.62
CA ALA A 40 -35.46 -11.84 0.54
C ALA A 40 -34.46 -10.90 1.26
N ALA A 41 -34.42 -9.62 0.92
CA ALA A 41 -33.55 -8.68 1.63
C ALA A 41 -34.16 -8.38 3.02
N SER A 42 -33.38 -8.58 4.08
CA SER A 42 -33.80 -8.25 5.44
C SER A 42 -33.84 -6.73 5.61
N GLU A 43 -34.96 -6.19 6.07
CA GLU A 43 -35.13 -4.79 6.42
C GLU A 43 -34.90 -4.60 7.92
N ILE A 44 -34.02 -3.65 8.29
CA ILE A 44 -33.68 -3.34 9.67
C ILE A 44 -34.01 -1.88 9.95
N PRO A 45 -35.00 -1.58 10.83
CA PRO A 45 -35.27 -0.22 11.24
C PRO A 45 -34.12 0.31 12.11
N LEU A 46 -33.57 1.46 11.73
CA LEU A 46 -32.51 2.14 12.49
C LEU A 46 -33.05 3.27 13.37
N GLY A 47 -34.28 3.73 13.10
CA GLY A 47 -34.90 4.89 13.76
C GLY A 47 -34.49 6.23 13.13
N VAL A 48 -34.70 7.31 13.90
CA VAL A 48 -34.47 8.66 13.41
C VAL A 48 -33.01 9.06 13.54
N HIS A 49 -32.43 9.49 12.41
CA HIS A 49 -31.05 9.98 12.31
C HIS A 49 -30.98 11.26 11.49
N GLU A 50 -29.98 12.09 11.78
CA GLU A 50 -29.55 13.17 10.89
C GLU A 50 -28.69 12.57 9.79
N ILE A 51 -29.13 12.65 8.54
CA ILE A 51 -28.39 12.10 7.40
C ILE A 51 -27.91 13.23 6.47
N PRO A 52 -26.67 13.17 5.97
CA PRO A 52 -26.16 14.16 5.04
C PRO A 52 -26.90 14.12 3.71
N LEU A 53 -27.29 15.28 3.19
CA LEU A 53 -28.04 15.39 1.94
C LEU A 53 -27.28 14.81 0.72
N HIS A 54 -25.97 14.88 0.70
CA HIS A 54 -25.15 14.35 -0.38
C HIS A 54 -25.14 12.80 -0.46
N LEU A 55 -25.54 12.12 0.62
CA LEU A 55 -25.72 10.67 0.66
C LEU A 55 -27.11 10.23 0.16
N ILE A 56 -28.04 11.17 0.01
CA ILE A 56 -29.37 10.90 -0.54
C ILE A 56 -29.27 10.96 -2.07
N VAL A 57 -29.31 9.79 -2.72
CA VAL A 57 -28.99 9.68 -4.14
C VAL A 57 -30.20 9.38 -5.02
N GLY A 58 -31.33 8.97 -4.45
CA GLY A 58 -32.47 8.53 -5.24
C GLY A 58 -33.77 8.41 -4.46
N THR A 59 -34.74 7.75 -5.06
CA THR A 59 -36.06 7.46 -4.48
C THR A 59 -36.27 5.96 -4.35
N LYS A 60 -37.12 5.52 -3.39
CA LYS A 60 -37.41 4.09 -3.19
C LYS A 60 -38.10 3.50 -4.41
N THR A 61 -39.14 4.17 -4.93
CA THR A 61 -39.97 3.70 -6.04
C THR A 61 -39.81 4.58 -7.27
N SER A 62 -40.12 4.04 -8.47
CA SER A 62 -40.00 4.74 -9.74
C SER A 62 -41.12 5.78 -10.03
N GLY A 63 -42.19 5.78 -9.25
CA GLY A 63 -43.42 6.53 -9.57
C GLY A 63 -43.28 8.06 -9.66
N ARG A 64 -42.23 8.66 -9.11
CA ARG A 64 -41.98 10.13 -9.14
C ARG A 64 -40.56 10.51 -9.55
N LYS A 65 -39.77 9.55 -10.05
CA LYS A 65 -38.37 9.80 -10.41
C LYS A 65 -38.21 10.96 -11.41
N ASN A 66 -39.13 11.13 -12.37
CA ASN A 66 -39.08 12.15 -13.42
C ASN A 66 -39.55 13.54 -12.95
N ALA A 67 -40.08 13.69 -11.75
CA ALA A 67 -40.46 14.99 -11.19
C ALA A 67 -39.26 15.84 -10.78
N PHE A 68 -38.06 15.19 -10.63
CA PHE A 68 -36.82 15.81 -10.21
C PHE A 68 -35.67 15.43 -11.16
N ALA A 69 -34.72 16.33 -11.30
CA ALA A 69 -33.41 15.98 -11.85
C ALA A 69 -32.61 15.19 -10.82
N TYR A 70 -31.48 14.55 -11.22
CA TYR A 70 -30.63 13.73 -10.35
C TYR A 70 -30.12 14.46 -9.09
N ASN A 71 -30.12 15.80 -9.08
CA ASN A 71 -29.75 16.65 -7.94
C ASN A 71 -30.96 17.04 -7.05
N PHE A 72 -32.08 16.36 -7.16
CA PHE A 72 -33.35 16.64 -6.47
C PHE A 72 -33.98 17.98 -6.81
N MET A 73 -33.49 18.76 -7.77
CA MET A 73 -34.16 20.00 -8.19
C MET A 73 -35.37 19.67 -9.03
N PRO A 74 -36.48 20.45 -8.86
CA PRO A 74 -37.76 20.16 -9.51
C PRO A 74 -37.69 20.38 -11.02
N LEU A 75 -38.50 19.61 -11.78
CA LEU A 75 -38.63 19.71 -13.23
C LEU A 75 -40.06 20.04 -13.70
N LEU A 76 -41.09 19.87 -12.86
CA LEU A 76 -42.47 20.04 -13.20
C LEU A 76 -42.84 21.50 -13.44
N ASP A 77 -43.99 21.71 -14.15
CA ASP A 77 -44.46 23.05 -14.50
C ASP A 77 -44.75 23.93 -13.28
N PRO A 78 -44.37 25.23 -13.30
CA PRO A 78 -44.63 26.17 -12.21
C PRO A 78 -46.11 26.39 -11.86
N SER A 79 -47.04 26.04 -12.73
CA SER A 79 -48.48 26.10 -12.47
C SER A 79 -49.05 24.86 -11.78
N SER A 80 -48.24 23.82 -11.63
CA SER A 80 -48.66 22.53 -11.07
C SER A 80 -48.93 22.60 -9.56
N GLU A 81 -49.79 21.72 -9.05
CA GLU A 81 -50.00 21.52 -7.61
C GLU A 81 -48.67 21.15 -6.90
N PHE A 82 -47.79 20.46 -7.60
CA PHE A 82 -46.47 20.14 -7.13
C PHE A 82 -45.66 21.40 -6.79
N ALA A 83 -45.67 22.41 -7.67
CA ALA A 83 -44.94 23.66 -7.48
C ALA A 83 -45.48 24.45 -6.29
N LEU A 84 -46.82 24.47 -6.10
CA LEU A 84 -47.45 25.11 -4.93
C LEU A 84 -47.00 24.45 -3.60
N LYS A 85 -47.04 23.13 -3.55
CA LYS A 85 -46.58 22.36 -2.36
C LYS A 85 -45.10 22.55 -2.10
N TRP A 86 -44.27 22.63 -3.12
CA TRP A 86 -42.83 22.90 -2.98
C TRP A 86 -42.59 24.31 -2.44
N ALA A 87 -43.30 25.32 -2.97
CA ALA A 87 -43.16 26.69 -2.51
C ALA A 87 -43.66 26.87 -1.06
N SER A 88 -44.71 26.19 -0.63
CA SER A 88 -45.15 26.18 0.75
C SER A 88 -44.10 25.59 1.72
N LEU A 89 -43.43 24.48 1.30
CA LEU A 89 -42.35 23.88 2.07
C LEU A 89 -41.12 24.80 2.13
N TYR A 90 -40.84 25.53 1.06
CA TYR A 90 -39.76 26.52 1.02
C TYR A 90 -39.99 27.65 2.05
N ASP A 91 -41.21 28.20 2.06
CA ASP A 91 -41.56 29.26 3.00
C ASP A 91 -41.56 28.75 4.44
N TYR A 92 -42.05 27.52 4.67
CA TYR A 92 -41.99 26.92 6.00
C TYR A 92 -40.54 26.71 6.46
N GLN A 93 -39.67 26.19 5.58
CA GLN A 93 -38.23 26.05 5.88
C GLN A 93 -37.58 27.40 6.24
N LYS A 94 -37.93 28.45 5.48
CA LYS A 94 -37.39 29.80 5.68
C LYS A 94 -37.79 30.42 7.03
N ASN A 95 -39.01 30.17 7.50
CA ASN A 95 -39.59 30.83 8.64
C ASN A 95 -39.48 30.03 9.96
N GLU A 96 -39.66 28.72 9.90
CA GLU A 96 -39.80 27.84 11.06
C GLU A 96 -38.80 26.67 11.07
N GLY A 97 -38.26 26.28 9.94
CA GLY A 97 -37.43 25.10 9.76
C GLY A 97 -38.23 23.78 9.64
N LEU A 98 -37.85 22.93 8.70
CA LEU A 98 -38.46 21.61 8.53
C LEU A 98 -37.89 20.65 9.59
N ARG A 99 -38.74 20.17 10.50
CA ARG A 99 -38.36 19.30 11.64
C ARG A 99 -38.87 17.87 11.50
N ASP A 100 -39.93 17.64 10.71
CA ASP A 100 -40.52 16.34 10.54
C ASP A 100 -39.56 15.41 9.77
N PRO A 101 -39.21 14.23 10.32
CA PRO A 101 -38.33 13.31 9.62
C PRO A 101 -38.90 12.89 8.28
N ILE A 102 -38.04 12.76 7.26
CA ILE A 102 -38.36 12.07 6.01
C ILE A 102 -38.26 10.56 6.23
N LYS A 103 -38.86 9.73 5.35
CA LYS A 103 -38.64 8.28 5.36
C LYS A 103 -37.68 7.88 4.27
N VAL A 104 -36.64 7.13 4.63
CA VAL A 104 -35.61 6.70 3.68
C VAL A 104 -35.22 5.24 3.87
N TYR A 105 -34.80 4.63 2.78
CA TYR A 105 -34.11 3.33 2.79
C TYR A 105 -32.61 3.55 2.63
N GLU A 106 -31.80 2.92 3.48
CA GLU A 106 -30.36 2.86 3.32
C GLU A 106 -29.99 1.54 2.64
N TYR A 107 -29.18 1.64 1.58
CA TYR A 107 -28.61 0.50 0.86
C TYR A 107 -27.19 0.82 0.42
N MET A 108 -26.22 -0.01 0.80
CA MET A 108 -24.81 0.15 0.46
C MET A 108 -24.27 1.55 0.77
N GLY A 109 -24.63 2.12 1.96
CA GLY A 109 -24.18 3.44 2.41
C GLY A 109 -24.82 4.63 1.67
N ARG A 110 -25.88 4.41 0.88
CA ARG A 110 -26.65 5.43 0.18
C ARG A 110 -28.10 5.44 0.63
N PHE A 111 -28.75 6.59 0.54
CA PHE A 111 -30.12 6.77 0.97
C PHE A 111 -31.07 7.02 -0.19
N TYR A 112 -32.23 6.39 -0.14
CA TYR A 112 -33.30 6.46 -1.14
C TYR A 112 -34.61 6.85 -0.48
N VAL A 113 -35.19 7.96 -0.91
CA VAL A 113 -36.35 8.55 -0.27
C VAL A 113 -37.62 7.77 -0.60
N GLU A 114 -38.33 7.29 0.41
CA GLU A 114 -39.69 6.77 0.29
C GLU A 114 -40.70 7.91 0.37
N GLU A 115 -40.60 8.73 1.45
CA GLU A 115 -41.45 9.89 1.66
C GLU A 115 -40.62 11.13 1.99
N GLY A 116 -40.89 12.24 1.31
CA GLY A 116 -40.23 13.52 1.58
C GLY A 116 -39.35 14.06 0.45
N ASN A 117 -39.43 13.55 -0.79
CA ASN A 117 -38.64 14.04 -1.94
C ASN A 117 -38.67 15.57 -2.10
N LYS A 118 -39.83 16.24 -1.84
CA LYS A 118 -39.93 17.71 -1.91
C LYS A 118 -39.18 18.38 -0.76
N ARG A 119 -39.17 17.77 0.47
CA ARG A 119 -38.39 18.26 1.60
C ARG A 119 -36.90 18.20 1.29
N VAL A 120 -36.43 17.07 0.75
CA VAL A 120 -35.04 16.93 0.29
C VAL A 120 -34.70 17.97 -0.79
N SER A 121 -35.62 18.21 -1.74
CA SER A 121 -35.44 19.23 -2.78
C SER A 121 -35.27 20.64 -2.20
N VAL A 122 -36.12 21.01 -1.24
CA VAL A 122 -36.06 22.31 -0.58
C VAL A 122 -34.77 22.44 0.22
N MET A 123 -34.39 21.43 1.02
CA MET A 123 -33.15 21.45 1.82
C MET A 123 -31.89 21.54 0.93
N ASN A 124 -31.87 20.84 -0.22
CA ASN A 124 -30.80 20.96 -1.21
C ASN A 124 -30.74 22.37 -1.83
N TYR A 125 -31.90 23.01 -2.08
CA TYR A 125 -31.94 24.37 -2.60
C TYR A 125 -31.41 25.40 -1.57
N PHE A 126 -31.66 25.17 -0.27
CA PHE A 126 -31.07 25.94 0.84
C PHE A 126 -29.59 25.63 1.07
N LYS A 127 -29.04 24.61 0.38
CA LYS A 127 -27.69 24.10 0.62
C LYS A 127 -27.47 23.66 2.08
N SER A 128 -28.50 23.10 2.69
CA SER A 128 -28.42 22.52 4.02
C SER A 128 -27.46 21.34 4.01
N TYR A 129 -26.82 21.05 5.13
CA TYR A 129 -25.87 19.95 5.26
C TYR A 129 -26.59 18.61 5.42
N SER A 130 -27.59 18.54 6.32
CA SER A 130 -28.30 17.32 6.69
C SER A 130 -29.81 17.51 6.73
N ILE A 131 -30.52 16.42 6.89
CA ILE A 131 -31.94 16.35 7.11
C ILE A 131 -32.27 15.20 8.07
N SER A 132 -33.27 15.43 8.95
CA SER A 132 -33.77 14.38 9.84
C SER A 132 -34.54 13.33 9.05
N ALA A 133 -34.24 12.03 9.29
CA ALA A 133 -34.79 10.91 8.54
C ALA A 133 -35.04 9.69 9.44
N ASP A 134 -36.19 9.07 9.27
CA ASP A 134 -36.47 7.73 9.77
C ASP A 134 -35.93 6.72 8.76
N VAL A 135 -34.92 5.94 9.20
CA VAL A 135 -34.07 5.14 8.32
C VAL A 135 -34.38 3.65 8.46
N ILE A 136 -34.63 3.01 7.34
CA ILE A 136 -34.74 1.54 7.22
C ILE A 136 -33.55 1.05 6.37
N ARG A 137 -32.74 0.14 6.91
CA ARG A 137 -31.61 -0.48 6.20
C ARG A 137 -32.06 -1.73 5.46
N ILE A 138 -31.71 -1.81 4.18
CA ILE A 138 -31.84 -3.04 3.40
C ILE A 138 -30.48 -3.74 3.38
N MET A 139 -30.45 -4.99 3.87
CA MET A 139 -29.21 -5.78 3.93
C MET A 139 -28.95 -6.43 2.57
N PRO A 140 -27.83 -6.11 1.89
CA PRO A 140 -27.45 -6.83 0.69
C PRO A 140 -26.99 -8.25 1.02
N PRO A 141 -27.07 -9.22 0.11
CA PRO A 141 -26.42 -10.50 0.27
C PRO A 141 -24.92 -10.31 0.39
N ARG A 142 -24.24 -11.14 1.20
CA ARG A 142 -22.76 -11.10 1.30
C ARG A 142 -22.15 -11.69 0.04
N THR A 143 -21.21 -10.93 -0.56
CA THR A 143 -20.39 -11.36 -1.70
C THR A 143 -18.93 -11.02 -1.41
N ASP A 144 -18.02 -11.56 -2.24
CA ASP A 144 -16.58 -11.27 -2.16
C ASP A 144 -16.19 -9.99 -2.92
N ASP A 145 -17.14 -9.28 -3.50
CA ASP A 145 -16.92 -8.01 -4.16
C ASP A 145 -16.40 -6.97 -3.17
N LEU A 146 -15.36 -6.24 -3.54
CA LEU A 146 -14.69 -5.29 -2.65
C LEU A 146 -15.67 -4.29 -2.02
N GLU A 147 -16.60 -3.74 -2.80
CA GLU A 147 -17.60 -2.77 -2.33
C GLU A 147 -18.51 -3.40 -1.25
N ASN A 148 -18.91 -4.67 -1.45
CA ASN A 148 -19.72 -5.39 -0.49
C ASN A 148 -18.95 -5.69 0.80
N VAL A 149 -17.68 -6.14 0.69
CA VAL A 149 -16.82 -6.39 1.85
C VAL A 149 -16.62 -5.12 2.67
N VAL A 150 -16.29 -4.00 2.03
CA VAL A 150 -16.10 -2.69 2.68
C VAL A 150 -17.41 -2.20 3.33
N TYR A 151 -18.57 -2.45 2.71
CA TYR A 151 -19.85 -2.12 3.30
C TYR A 151 -20.13 -2.91 4.60
N TYR A 152 -19.77 -4.20 4.66
CA TYR A 152 -19.92 -4.96 5.90
C TYR A 152 -18.96 -4.49 6.99
N GLU A 153 -17.75 -4.04 6.67
CA GLU A 153 -16.87 -3.35 7.62
C GLU A 153 -17.48 -2.02 8.11
N PHE A 154 -18.14 -1.26 7.20
CA PHE A 154 -18.91 -0.08 7.60
C PHE A 154 -20.01 -0.40 8.60
N LEU A 155 -20.71 -1.54 8.48
CA LEU A 155 -21.75 -1.91 9.43
C LEU A 155 -21.19 -2.12 10.84
N ASP A 156 -20.01 -2.74 10.96
CA ASP A 156 -19.34 -2.91 12.25
C ASP A 156 -18.91 -1.57 12.85
N PHE A 157 -18.33 -0.69 12.05
CA PHE A 157 -18.03 0.69 12.44
C PHE A 157 -19.30 1.46 12.85
N PHE A 158 -20.38 1.37 12.09
CA PHE A 158 -21.64 2.04 12.40
C PHE A 158 -22.28 1.58 13.73
N LYS A 159 -22.13 0.32 14.10
CA LYS A 159 -22.63 -0.19 15.40
C LYS A 159 -22.05 0.59 16.58
N VAL A 160 -20.78 0.98 16.51
CA VAL A 160 -20.05 1.63 17.62
C VAL A 160 -20.04 3.15 17.53
N THR A 161 -20.22 3.74 16.32
CA THR A 161 -20.12 5.19 16.09
C THR A 161 -21.44 5.86 15.75
N ARG A 162 -22.41 5.15 15.16
CA ARG A 162 -23.64 5.71 14.58
C ARG A 162 -23.38 6.80 13.52
N PHE A 163 -22.21 6.79 12.87
CA PHE A 163 -21.76 7.81 11.93
C PHE A 163 -21.83 7.31 10.49
N PHE A 164 -22.63 7.97 9.64
CA PHE A 164 -22.85 7.58 8.24
C PHE A 164 -21.90 8.25 7.25
N GLU A 165 -21.32 9.40 7.61
CA GLU A 165 -20.73 10.33 6.64
C GLU A 165 -19.43 9.80 6.03
N ILE A 166 -18.64 9.03 6.78
CA ILE A 166 -17.36 8.51 6.33
C ILE A 166 -17.52 7.17 5.62
N GLN A 167 -17.09 7.14 4.38
CA GLN A 167 -17.10 5.95 3.54
C GLN A 167 -15.73 5.71 2.95
N PHE A 168 -15.32 4.46 2.85
CA PHE A 168 -14.03 4.05 2.29
C PHE A 168 -14.19 3.25 1.01
N SER A 169 -13.13 3.21 0.20
CA SER A 169 -13.04 2.37 -1.01
C SER A 169 -12.17 1.12 -0.80
N GLN A 170 -11.45 1.02 0.32
CA GLN A 170 -10.49 -0.05 0.56
C GLN A 170 -10.85 -0.87 1.80
N LYS A 171 -10.71 -2.19 1.70
CA LYS A 171 -10.86 -3.12 2.83
C LYS A 171 -9.90 -2.78 3.97
N GLY A 172 -10.36 -2.93 5.21
CA GLY A 172 -9.60 -2.68 6.44
C GLY A 172 -9.47 -1.21 6.83
N SER A 173 -10.05 -0.26 6.05
CA SER A 173 -9.94 1.16 6.32
C SER A 173 -10.68 1.60 7.59
N TYR A 174 -11.80 0.96 7.94
CA TYR A 174 -12.52 1.25 9.18
C TYR A 174 -11.73 0.84 10.42
N GLN A 175 -11.02 -0.29 10.38
CA GLN A 175 -10.13 -0.70 11.46
C GLN A 175 -8.96 0.28 11.60
N LYS A 176 -8.33 0.67 10.49
CA LYS A 176 -7.26 1.69 10.50
C LYS A 176 -7.73 3.03 11.05
N LEU A 177 -8.97 3.44 10.74
CA LEU A 177 -9.55 4.65 11.32
C LEU A 177 -9.68 4.52 12.83
N ALA A 178 -10.21 3.37 13.33
CA ALA A 178 -10.33 3.11 14.75
C ALA A 178 -8.95 3.16 15.44
N ASP A 179 -7.96 2.48 14.90
CA ASP A 179 -6.59 2.46 15.41
C ASP A 179 -5.99 3.88 15.49
N GLN A 180 -6.16 4.71 14.44
CA GLN A 180 -5.68 6.09 14.41
C GLN A 180 -6.41 7.01 15.41
N MET A 181 -7.67 6.71 15.74
CA MET A 181 -8.44 7.44 16.75
C MET A 181 -8.18 6.91 18.18
N GLY A 182 -7.39 5.83 18.33
CA GLY A 182 -7.13 5.18 19.62
C GLY A 182 -8.33 4.41 20.15
N GLU A 183 -9.22 3.92 19.28
CA GLU A 183 -10.48 3.26 19.60
C GLU A 183 -10.56 1.84 19.01
N SER A 184 -11.63 1.11 19.31
CA SER A 184 -11.90 -0.22 18.75
C SER A 184 -13.27 -0.30 18.09
N LEU A 185 -13.49 -1.33 17.24
CA LEU A 185 -14.79 -1.62 16.63
C LEU A 185 -15.68 -2.55 17.50
N GLU A 186 -15.27 -2.84 18.74
CA GLU A 186 -15.99 -3.76 19.64
C GLU A 186 -16.93 -3.05 20.63
N LYS A 187 -16.65 -1.81 20.96
CA LYS A 187 -17.41 -1.01 21.94
C LYS A 187 -17.73 0.39 21.42
N PRO A 188 -18.84 1.02 21.86
CA PRO A 188 -19.18 2.39 21.47
C PRO A 188 -18.04 3.36 21.78
N TRP A 189 -17.77 4.28 20.85
CA TRP A 189 -16.76 5.31 21.03
C TRP A 189 -17.22 6.38 22.02
N PRO A 190 -16.30 6.94 22.84
CA PRO A 190 -16.60 8.07 23.72
C PRO A 190 -17.08 9.30 22.92
N GLU A 191 -17.99 10.11 23.51
CA GLU A 191 -18.55 11.28 22.82
C GLU A 191 -17.46 12.28 22.39
N GLU A 192 -16.44 12.49 23.22
CA GLU A 192 -15.30 13.34 22.88
C GLU A 192 -14.61 12.89 21.57
N LYS A 193 -14.40 11.58 21.40
CA LYS A 193 -13.81 11.02 20.18
C LYS A 193 -14.76 11.14 18.99
N MET A 194 -16.07 11.01 19.25
CA MET A 194 -17.08 11.19 18.21
C MET A 194 -17.18 12.65 17.73
N GLU A 195 -17.02 13.62 18.63
CA GLU A 195 -16.96 15.05 18.28
C GLU A 195 -15.74 15.34 17.40
N ILE A 196 -14.54 14.86 17.80
CA ILE A 196 -13.32 15.00 17.00
C ILE A 196 -13.49 14.37 15.60
N LEU A 197 -14.08 13.18 15.53
CA LEU A 197 -14.33 12.51 14.26
C LEU A 197 -15.29 13.29 13.36
N ARG A 198 -16.46 13.68 13.89
CA ARG A 198 -17.50 14.39 13.14
C ARG A 198 -17.04 15.75 12.64
N ASP A 199 -16.52 16.56 13.54
CA ASP A 199 -16.13 17.93 13.22
C ASP A 199 -14.85 17.96 12.39
N GLY A 200 -13.88 17.08 12.72
CA GLY A 200 -12.65 16.91 11.95
C GLY A 200 -12.93 16.44 10.52
N PHE A 201 -13.76 15.42 10.33
CA PHE A 201 -14.11 14.91 9.01
C PHE A 201 -14.86 15.97 8.16
N ARG A 202 -15.86 16.64 8.75
CA ARG A 202 -16.63 17.68 8.04
C ARG A 202 -15.74 18.84 7.59
N ARG A 203 -14.88 19.32 8.49
CA ARG A 203 -13.95 20.40 8.18
C ARG A 203 -12.91 20.00 7.14
N PHE A 204 -12.42 18.76 7.23
CA PHE A 204 -11.53 18.20 6.21
C PHE A 204 -12.22 18.16 4.85
N ALA A 205 -13.41 17.57 4.76
CA ALA A 205 -14.15 17.40 3.51
C ALA A 205 -14.45 18.75 2.84
N GLU A 206 -14.85 19.77 3.64
CA GLU A 206 -15.10 21.13 3.13
C GLU A 206 -13.84 21.74 2.49
N ILE A 207 -12.69 21.68 3.18
CA ILE A 207 -11.44 22.28 2.70
C ILE A 207 -10.91 21.46 1.50
N TYR A 208 -11.03 20.13 1.55
CA TYR A 208 -10.59 19.23 0.48
C TYR A 208 -11.35 19.48 -0.82
N GLU A 209 -12.67 19.66 -0.75
CA GLU A 209 -13.51 20.04 -1.89
C GLU A 209 -13.12 21.40 -2.47
N GLN A 210 -12.85 22.42 -1.62
CA GLN A 210 -12.37 23.75 -2.05
C GLN A 210 -11.02 23.67 -2.80
N LYS A 211 -10.20 22.65 -2.53
CA LYS A 211 -8.91 22.41 -3.20
C LYS A 211 -9.03 21.57 -4.49
N GLY A 212 -10.24 21.31 -4.96
CA GLY A 212 -10.55 20.58 -6.18
C GLY A 212 -10.97 19.13 -5.95
N GLY A 213 -11.34 18.78 -4.71
CA GLY A 213 -11.99 17.55 -4.34
C GLY A 213 -11.20 16.28 -4.60
N ARG A 214 -11.92 15.17 -4.64
CA ARG A 214 -11.38 13.81 -4.78
C ARG A 214 -11.04 13.45 -6.22
N PRO A 215 -9.90 12.78 -6.45
CA PRO A 215 -9.65 12.07 -7.69
C PRO A 215 -10.69 10.96 -7.92
N GLU A 216 -10.84 10.53 -9.16
CA GLU A 216 -11.72 9.41 -9.49
C GLU A 216 -11.29 8.13 -8.76
N GLY A 217 -12.25 7.41 -8.18
CA GLY A 217 -12.01 6.16 -7.45
C GLY A 217 -11.60 6.32 -5.98
N ILE A 218 -11.52 7.56 -5.43
CA ILE A 218 -11.23 7.81 -4.02
C ILE A 218 -12.43 8.41 -3.31
N THR A 219 -12.67 8.02 -2.07
CA THR A 219 -13.66 8.65 -1.20
C THR A 219 -13.01 9.77 -0.36
N ASP A 220 -13.86 10.66 0.19
CA ASP A 220 -13.38 11.65 1.15
C ASP A 220 -12.85 10.98 2.43
N GLY A 221 -13.37 9.79 2.77
CA GLY A 221 -12.87 8.95 3.86
C GLY A 221 -11.44 8.46 3.62
N ASP A 222 -11.11 7.98 2.42
CA ASP A 222 -9.75 7.53 2.08
C ASP A 222 -8.74 8.67 2.20
N ALA A 223 -9.10 9.85 1.72
CA ALA A 223 -8.28 11.05 1.83
C ALA A 223 -8.14 11.52 3.29
N TYR A 224 -9.23 11.48 4.06
CA TYR A 224 -9.22 11.79 5.49
C TYR A 224 -8.34 10.82 6.27
N LEU A 225 -8.44 9.52 6.03
CA LEU A 225 -7.60 8.51 6.66
C LEU A 225 -6.12 8.76 6.37
N THR A 226 -5.78 9.13 5.12
CA THR A 226 -4.42 9.52 4.76
C THR A 226 -3.97 10.76 5.55
N TYR A 227 -4.85 11.75 5.74
CA TYR A 227 -4.55 12.93 6.52
C TYR A 227 -4.26 12.58 7.99
N ILE A 228 -5.13 11.83 8.65
CA ILE A 228 -4.97 11.51 10.08
C ILE A 228 -3.85 10.51 10.35
N THR A 229 -3.40 9.77 9.35
CA THR A 229 -2.19 8.95 9.45
C THR A 229 -0.93 9.82 9.60
N VAL A 230 -0.93 11.01 9.01
CA VAL A 230 0.20 11.95 9.03
C VAL A 230 0.06 12.99 10.14
N PHE A 231 -1.12 13.60 10.27
CA PHE A 231 -1.42 14.66 11.22
C PHE A 231 -2.51 14.19 12.21
N PRO A 232 -2.43 14.52 13.51
CA PRO A 232 -3.45 14.12 14.47
C PRO A 232 -4.87 14.58 14.05
N ALA A 233 -5.89 13.75 14.29
CA ALA A 233 -7.27 14.09 13.97
C ALA A 233 -7.73 15.37 14.68
N GLU A 234 -7.26 15.58 15.90
CA GLU A 234 -7.49 16.78 16.73
C GLU A 234 -7.03 18.06 16.02
N SER A 235 -5.99 17.98 15.17
CA SER A 235 -5.49 19.13 14.41
C SER A 235 -6.54 19.72 13.47
N LEU A 236 -7.46 18.90 12.97
CA LEU A 236 -8.58 19.36 12.14
C LEU A 236 -9.60 20.18 12.91
N VAL A 237 -9.71 19.99 14.23
CA VAL A 237 -10.62 20.74 15.09
C VAL A 237 -9.97 22.03 15.61
N TYR A 238 -8.71 21.94 16.06
CA TYR A 238 -8.06 23.02 16.82
C TYR A 238 -7.14 23.91 16.00
N ASP A 239 -6.57 23.45 14.87
CA ASP A 239 -5.63 24.23 14.07
C ASP A 239 -6.34 25.27 13.18
N GLY A 240 -5.62 26.33 12.79
CA GLY A 240 -6.11 27.36 11.87
C GLY A 240 -6.37 26.84 10.45
N LYS A 241 -7.37 27.41 9.76
CA LYS A 241 -7.79 26.99 8.40
C LYS A 241 -6.64 27.01 7.39
N ASP A 242 -5.73 27.97 7.48
CA ASP A 242 -4.59 28.08 6.54
C ASP A 242 -3.60 26.94 6.70
N LEU A 243 -3.30 26.52 7.94
CA LEU A 243 -2.43 25.40 8.22
C LEU A 243 -3.04 24.08 7.73
N ILE A 244 -4.33 23.87 8.03
CA ILE A 244 -5.07 22.69 7.53
C ILE A 244 -5.08 22.68 6.00
N SER A 245 -5.34 23.81 5.36
CA SER A 245 -5.36 23.96 3.91
C SER A 245 -4.01 23.62 3.26
N LYS A 246 -2.89 24.02 3.88
CA LYS A 246 -1.54 23.67 3.47
C LYS A 246 -1.30 22.16 3.56
N ARG A 247 -1.62 21.56 4.71
CA ARG A 247 -1.50 20.11 4.94
C ARG A 247 -2.35 19.28 3.97
N ILE A 248 -3.59 19.71 3.72
CA ILE A 248 -4.46 19.05 2.73
C ILE A 248 -3.87 19.11 1.32
N THR A 249 -3.24 20.22 0.95
CA THR A 249 -2.56 20.32 -0.36
C THR A 249 -1.41 19.31 -0.49
N GLN A 250 -0.64 19.10 0.57
CA GLN A 250 0.43 18.10 0.62
C GLN A 250 -0.13 16.67 0.51
N ILE A 251 -1.13 16.34 1.32
CA ILE A 251 -1.80 15.03 1.33
C ILE A 251 -2.44 14.70 -0.03
N ARG A 252 -2.97 15.68 -0.74
CA ARG A 252 -3.65 15.46 -2.01
C ARG A 252 -2.77 14.79 -3.07
N GLU A 253 -1.51 15.15 -3.15
CA GLU A 253 -0.57 14.50 -4.08
C GLU A 253 -0.27 13.05 -3.66
N GLU A 254 -0.16 12.80 -2.36
CA GLU A 254 -0.01 11.46 -1.81
C GLU A 254 -1.23 10.56 -2.14
N VAL A 255 -2.44 11.08 -1.92
CA VAL A 255 -3.70 10.39 -2.22
C VAL A 255 -3.80 10.02 -3.70
N LYS A 256 -3.44 10.92 -4.61
CA LYS A 256 -3.41 10.64 -6.05
C LYS A 256 -2.45 9.50 -6.41
N THR A 257 -1.25 9.51 -5.82
CA THR A 257 -0.24 8.49 -6.08
C THR A 257 -0.68 7.12 -5.59
N GLN A 258 -1.28 7.06 -4.39
CA GLN A 258 -1.81 5.81 -3.82
C GLN A 258 -2.93 5.21 -4.67
N THR A 259 -3.85 6.04 -5.16
CA THR A 259 -5.01 5.58 -5.96
C THR A 259 -4.58 4.96 -7.27
N ARG A 260 -3.68 5.63 -7.96
CA ARG A 260 -3.20 5.16 -9.25
C ARG A 260 -2.29 3.94 -9.11
N LYS A 261 -1.86 3.59 -7.88
CA LYS A 261 -0.78 2.63 -7.62
C LYS A 261 0.41 2.86 -8.56
N ALA A 262 0.64 4.13 -8.88
CA ALA A 262 1.62 4.54 -9.87
C ALA A 262 3.01 4.50 -9.24
N ILE A 263 3.74 3.45 -9.54
CA ILE A 263 5.13 3.24 -9.12
C ILE A 263 6.03 3.46 -10.33
N ASP A 264 7.13 4.17 -10.11
CA ASP A 264 8.25 4.28 -11.03
C ASP A 264 9.37 3.39 -10.52
N LEU A 265 9.55 2.23 -11.15
CA LEU A 265 10.55 1.25 -10.75
C LEU A 265 11.91 1.62 -11.37
N VAL A 266 12.83 2.03 -10.54
CA VAL A 266 14.22 2.27 -10.94
C VAL A 266 15.00 0.95 -10.80
N GLU A 267 15.14 0.23 -11.91
CA GLU A 267 15.73 -1.11 -11.96
C GLU A 267 17.25 -1.14 -12.11
N SER A 268 17.84 -0.02 -12.42
CA SER A 268 19.30 0.14 -12.57
C SER A 268 19.69 1.55 -12.13
N PRO A 269 20.90 1.73 -11.59
CA PRO A 269 21.41 3.05 -11.30
C PRO A 269 21.39 3.93 -12.57
N SER A 270 20.87 5.14 -12.45
CA SER A 270 20.89 6.11 -13.56
C SER A 270 22.33 6.52 -13.89
N ALA A 271 22.65 6.68 -15.17
CA ALA A 271 23.97 7.18 -15.54
C ALA A 271 24.15 8.61 -15.04
N PRO A 272 25.30 8.94 -14.42
CA PRO A 272 25.57 10.30 -13.97
C PRO A 272 25.47 11.27 -15.15
N LYS A 273 24.89 12.46 -14.93
CA LYS A 273 24.89 13.53 -15.92
C LYS A 273 26.34 13.82 -16.28
N LYS A 274 26.71 13.71 -17.58
CA LYS A 274 28.05 14.10 -18.06
C LYS A 274 28.31 15.52 -17.61
N PRO A 275 29.44 15.81 -16.92
CA PRO A 275 29.86 17.20 -16.73
C PRO A 275 30.03 17.84 -18.09
N SER A 276 29.53 19.07 -18.23
CA SER A 276 29.68 19.85 -19.45
C SER A 276 31.15 19.89 -19.89
N VAL A 277 31.37 19.47 -21.09
CA VAL A 277 32.55 19.61 -21.99
C VAL A 277 33.71 20.50 -21.50
N ILE A 278 34.50 20.08 -20.51
CA ILE A 278 35.89 20.52 -20.28
C ILE A 278 36.65 19.41 -19.50
N ALA A 279 36.81 18.22 -20.00
CA ALA A 279 37.78 17.24 -19.50
C ALA A 279 37.95 16.02 -20.45
N GLU A 280 38.24 16.30 -21.72
CA GLU A 280 38.74 15.26 -22.63
C GLU A 280 40.28 15.30 -22.72
N ALA A 281 40.97 15.02 -21.64
CA ALA A 281 42.39 14.64 -21.71
C ALA A 281 42.79 13.96 -20.39
N GLY A 282 42.69 12.65 -20.29
CA GLY A 282 43.19 11.92 -19.13
C GLY A 282 42.49 10.58 -18.77
N ALA A 283 41.79 9.96 -19.68
CA ALA A 283 40.89 8.83 -19.38
C ALA A 283 41.52 7.43 -19.55
N VAL A 284 42.63 7.10 -18.92
CA VAL A 284 43.16 5.71 -18.91
C VAL A 284 43.62 5.20 -17.54
N VAL A 285 43.62 6.00 -16.49
CA VAL A 285 44.04 5.56 -15.14
C VAL A 285 42.91 5.61 -14.10
N ALA A 286 41.68 5.84 -14.51
CA ALA A 286 40.60 6.34 -13.65
C ALA A 286 39.61 5.28 -13.10
N ASN A 287 39.82 3.97 -13.29
CA ASN A 287 38.85 2.95 -12.81
C ASN A 287 38.92 2.58 -11.32
N VAL A 288 39.85 3.16 -10.57
CA VAL A 288 39.98 2.99 -9.10
C VAL A 288 39.87 4.32 -8.36
N LEU A 289 39.96 5.46 -9.04
CA LEU A 289 39.93 6.81 -8.44
C LEU A 289 38.72 7.66 -8.80
N THR A 290 37.79 7.19 -9.62
CA THR A 290 36.62 7.95 -10.06
C THR A 290 35.39 7.91 -9.14
N LEU A 291 35.51 7.29 -7.96
CA LEU A 291 34.58 7.54 -6.85
C LEU A 291 34.81 8.92 -6.20
N GLY A 292 35.82 9.65 -6.64
CA GLY A 292 36.22 10.95 -6.09
C GLY A 292 35.96 12.17 -6.99
N ALA A 293 35.27 12.04 -8.13
CA ALA A 293 34.76 13.20 -8.85
C ALA A 293 33.45 13.65 -8.18
N LEU A 294 33.63 14.28 -7.05
CA LEU A 294 32.62 14.85 -6.18
C LEU A 294 31.81 15.87 -6.97
N SER A 295 30.49 15.74 -6.93
CA SER A 295 29.57 16.83 -7.20
C SER A 295 29.93 18.02 -6.31
N GLU A 296 29.74 19.23 -6.82
CA GLU A 296 29.91 20.46 -6.06
C GLU A 296 29.08 20.38 -4.75
N GLY A 297 29.73 20.07 -3.59
CA GLY A 297 29.09 20.17 -2.29
C GLY A 297 29.49 19.19 -1.21
N TYR A 298 29.68 17.88 -1.48
CA TYR A 298 29.97 16.89 -0.44
C TYR A 298 31.46 16.52 -0.37
N SER A 299 32.00 16.49 0.87
CA SER A 299 33.40 16.18 1.15
C SER A 299 33.58 15.75 2.61
N ALA A 300 34.77 15.34 3.03
CA ALA A 300 35.03 15.07 4.44
C ALA A 300 34.84 16.29 5.37
N ALA A 301 34.92 17.52 4.82
CA ALA A 301 34.62 18.75 5.57
C ALA A 301 33.12 19.10 5.58
N ASN A 302 32.36 18.59 4.61
CA ASN A 302 30.92 18.77 4.48
C ASN A 302 30.27 17.43 4.04
N PRO A 303 30.19 16.43 4.91
CA PRO A 303 29.71 15.10 4.55
C PRO A 303 28.20 15.07 4.30
N LEU A 304 27.75 14.17 3.41
CA LEU A 304 26.36 13.74 3.37
C LEU A 304 26.03 13.00 4.69
N LYS A 305 25.06 13.51 5.43
CA LYS A 305 24.66 12.93 6.71
C LYS A 305 23.55 11.91 6.46
N ALA A 306 23.75 10.67 6.92
CA ALA A 306 22.81 9.59 6.75
C ALA A 306 22.52 8.89 8.09
N ALA A 307 21.24 8.60 8.33
CA ALA A 307 20.81 7.85 9.51
C ALA A 307 20.13 6.53 9.12
N PHE A 308 20.44 5.51 9.90
CA PHE A 308 19.91 4.16 9.71
C PHE A 308 19.04 3.78 10.90
N ILE A 309 17.80 3.38 10.64
CA ILE A 309 16.82 3.07 11.69
C ILE A 309 16.46 1.60 11.60
N TYR A 310 16.81 0.84 12.66
CA TYR A 310 16.60 -0.60 12.75
C TYR A 310 15.47 -0.92 13.71
N GLU A 311 14.58 -1.84 13.30
CA GLU A 311 13.49 -2.32 14.15
C GLU A 311 14.00 -3.10 15.37
N LYS A 312 15.07 -3.86 15.19
CA LYS A 312 15.69 -4.72 16.21
C LYS A 312 17.18 -4.43 16.33
N GLU A 313 17.77 -4.90 17.43
CA GLU A 313 19.21 -4.88 17.61
C GLU A 313 19.91 -5.77 16.57
N PRO A 314 21.03 -5.34 15.96
CA PRO A 314 21.80 -6.16 15.02
C PRO A 314 22.28 -7.48 15.61
N GLY A 315 22.53 -7.54 16.95
CA GLY A 315 22.98 -8.75 17.62
C GLY A 315 21.97 -9.89 17.64
N ASN A 316 20.66 -9.59 17.53
CA ASN A 316 19.59 -10.58 17.61
C ASN A 316 18.69 -10.63 16.35
N SER A 317 19.06 -9.92 15.28
CA SER A 317 18.35 -9.87 14.00
C SER A 317 19.32 -9.97 12.84
N SER A 318 19.22 -11.03 12.05
CA SER A 318 20.04 -11.19 10.83
C SER A 318 19.80 -10.05 9.82
N TRP A 319 18.55 -9.57 9.73
CA TRP A 319 18.17 -8.44 8.86
C TRP A 319 18.85 -7.15 9.31
N ALA A 320 18.69 -6.76 10.59
CA ALA A 320 19.32 -5.56 11.12
C ALA A 320 20.85 -5.65 11.05
N TYR A 321 21.43 -6.84 11.31
CA TYR A 321 22.87 -7.06 11.19
C TYR A 321 23.39 -6.87 9.76
N ALA A 322 22.67 -7.40 8.75
CA ALA A 322 23.06 -7.22 7.35
C ALA A 322 23.02 -5.74 6.93
N HIS A 323 22.00 -4.99 7.35
CA HIS A 323 21.93 -3.55 7.13
C HIS A 323 23.04 -2.77 7.83
N GLU A 324 23.39 -3.16 9.06
CA GLU A 324 24.51 -2.54 9.80
C GLU A 324 25.86 -2.80 9.12
N LEU A 325 26.11 -4.02 8.63
CA LEU A 325 27.29 -4.29 7.80
C LEU A 325 27.32 -3.41 6.55
N GLY A 326 26.16 -3.20 5.92
CA GLY A 326 26.01 -2.30 4.78
C GLY A 326 26.35 -0.85 5.12
N ARG A 327 25.91 -0.35 6.29
CA ARG A 327 26.26 0.99 6.79
C ARG A 327 27.77 1.14 7.01
N GLN A 328 28.41 0.15 7.61
CA GLN A 328 29.85 0.16 7.83
C GLN A 328 30.62 0.16 6.51
N ALA A 329 30.24 -0.68 5.55
CA ALA A 329 30.83 -0.70 4.21
C ALA A 329 30.66 0.63 3.47
N LEU A 330 29.53 1.33 3.66
CA LEU A 330 29.29 2.66 3.10
C LEU A 330 30.32 3.69 3.62
N MET A 331 30.61 3.69 4.93
CA MET A 331 31.62 4.59 5.49
C MET A 331 33.03 4.31 4.91
N ASP A 332 33.38 3.03 4.78
CA ASP A 332 34.67 2.63 4.19
C ASP A 332 34.77 3.07 2.72
N GLN A 333 33.66 2.97 1.97
CA GLN A 333 33.60 3.33 0.56
C GLN A 333 33.81 4.82 0.31
N PHE A 334 33.25 5.71 1.15
CA PHE A 334 33.22 7.15 0.89
C PHE A 334 34.26 7.95 1.70
N GLY A 335 35.06 7.31 2.56
CA GLY A 335 36.23 7.91 3.18
C GLY A 335 35.96 9.24 3.91
N GLY A 336 34.82 9.37 4.60
CA GLY A 336 34.43 10.56 5.35
C GLY A 336 33.54 11.53 4.58
N ALA A 337 33.32 11.37 3.26
CA ALA A 337 32.34 12.18 2.51
C ALA A 337 30.87 11.78 2.81
N VAL A 338 30.67 10.67 3.51
CA VAL A 338 29.39 10.26 4.11
C VAL A 338 29.61 10.06 5.61
N ASP A 339 28.82 10.73 6.42
CA ASP A 339 28.79 10.55 7.87
C ASP A 339 27.50 9.85 8.30
N THR A 340 27.59 8.84 9.18
CA THR A 340 26.45 7.99 9.50
C THR A 340 26.21 7.84 10.98
N VAL A 341 24.92 7.86 11.36
CA VAL A 341 24.44 7.45 12.69
C VAL A 341 23.42 6.32 12.56
N PHE A 342 23.17 5.59 13.63
CA PHE A 342 22.15 4.54 13.62
C PHE A 342 21.37 4.48 14.94
N PHE A 343 20.14 3.97 14.86
CA PHE A 343 19.22 3.79 15.97
C PHE A 343 18.65 2.37 15.93
N THR A 344 18.52 1.74 17.09
CA THR A 344 18.06 0.35 17.22
C THR A 344 16.83 0.25 18.10
N GLY A 345 16.14 -0.89 18.06
CA GLY A 345 14.94 -1.12 18.87
C GLY A 345 13.75 -0.23 18.49
N CYS A 346 13.71 0.29 17.25
CA CYS A 346 12.65 1.18 16.77
C CYS A 346 11.45 0.35 16.28
N ASP A 347 10.77 -0.31 17.21
CA ASP A 347 9.65 -1.26 16.97
C ASP A 347 8.25 -0.63 17.04
N SER A 348 8.15 0.69 17.23
CA SER A 348 6.89 1.47 17.18
C SER A 348 7.04 2.75 16.36
N ASP A 349 5.92 3.32 15.91
CA ASP A 349 5.92 4.55 15.12
C ASP A 349 6.49 5.74 15.92
N GLU A 350 6.23 5.79 17.23
CA GLU A 350 6.77 6.82 18.13
C GLU A 350 8.29 6.74 18.21
N LYS A 351 8.85 5.52 18.38
CA LYS A 351 10.31 5.32 18.44
C LYS A 351 10.98 5.63 17.10
N VAL A 352 10.38 5.21 15.99
CA VAL A 352 10.88 5.54 14.64
C VAL A 352 10.88 7.05 14.42
N LEU A 353 9.78 7.74 14.76
CA LEU A 353 9.70 9.19 14.62
C LEU A 353 10.72 9.91 15.51
N ALA A 354 10.85 9.49 16.77
CA ALA A 354 11.84 10.04 17.70
C ALA A 354 13.27 9.84 17.19
N ALA A 355 13.58 8.68 16.60
CA ALA A 355 14.88 8.39 16.00
C ALA A 355 15.15 9.30 14.79
N ILE A 356 14.16 9.51 13.91
CA ILE A 356 14.28 10.43 12.76
C ILE A 356 14.53 11.87 13.24
N GLU A 357 13.77 12.34 14.24
CA GLU A 357 13.97 13.69 14.80
C GLU A 357 15.36 13.84 15.48
N SER A 358 15.83 12.80 16.16
CA SER A 358 17.17 12.79 16.77
C SER A 358 18.30 12.77 15.72
N ALA A 359 18.06 12.12 14.59
CA ALA A 359 19.02 12.05 13.48
C ALA A 359 19.10 13.35 12.69
N ARG A 360 18.04 14.16 12.72
CA ARG A 360 17.93 15.40 11.95
C ARG A 360 18.93 16.45 12.42
N VAL A 361 20.03 16.56 11.71
CA VAL A 361 21.07 17.57 11.96
C VAL A 361 20.81 18.84 11.12
N ASP A 362 20.29 18.63 9.91
CA ASP A 362 19.90 19.67 8.96
C ASP A 362 18.72 19.19 8.11
N GLU A 363 18.25 20.04 7.18
CA GLU A 363 17.10 19.74 6.32
C GLU A 363 17.43 18.72 5.20
N ASP A 364 18.70 18.44 4.94
CA ASP A 364 19.17 17.57 3.86
C ASP A 364 19.60 16.18 4.36
N THR A 365 19.37 15.87 5.65
CA THR A 365 19.70 14.55 6.21
C THR A 365 18.98 13.40 5.47
N LEU A 366 19.75 12.38 5.11
CA LEU A 366 19.27 11.16 4.45
C LEU A 366 18.86 10.13 5.50
N ILE A 367 17.66 9.57 5.38
CA ILE A 367 17.14 8.58 6.34
C ILE A 367 16.87 7.25 5.62
N PHE A 368 17.45 6.17 6.14
CA PHE A 368 17.12 4.80 5.77
C PHE A 368 16.33 4.11 6.90
N THR A 369 15.05 3.84 6.66
CA THR A 369 14.25 2.96 7.52
C THR A 369 14.26 1.55 6.95
N THR A 370 14.55 0.53 7.77
CA THR A 370 14.93 -0.79 7.29
C THR A 370 13.82 -1.85 7.33
N ALA A 371 12.60 -1.46 7.66
CA ALA A 371 11.44 -2.37 7.69
C ALA A 371 10.18 -1.71 7.12
N PRO A 372 9.29 -2.48 6.45
CA PRO A 372 8.01 -1.96 5.93
C PRO A 372 7.13 -1.34 7.02
N SER A 373 7.15 -1.88 8.24
CA SER A 373 6.41 -1.38 9.42
C SER A 373 6.73 0.08 9.79
N MET A 374 7.89 0.60 9.37
CA MET A 374 8.33 1.97 9.65
C MET A 374 7.75 3.00 8.67
N MET A 375 7.05 2.57 7.60
CA MET A 375 6.51 3.47 6.57
C MET A 375 5.58 4.56 7.13
N PRO A 376 4.65 4.31 8.07
CA PRO A 376 3.78 5.36 8.60
C PRO A 376 4.57 6.49 9.27
N ALA A 377 5.55 6.15 10.12
CA ALA A 377 6.40 7.14 10.78
C ALA A 377 7.31 7.89 9.78
N ALA A 378 7.89 7.17 8.81
CA ALA A 378 8.70 7.75 7.74
C ALA A 378 7.88 8.76 6.90
N LEU A 379 6.64 8.41 6.56
CA LEU A 379 5.73 9.28 5.82
C LEU A 379 5.38 10.54 6.61
N LYS A 380 5.08 10.39 7.92
CA LYS A 380 4.83 11.52 8.82
C LYS A 380 6.03 12.46 8.88
N ALA A 381 7.24 11.92 9.07
CA ALA A 381 8.48 12.71 9.10
C ALA A 381 8.73 13.44 7.77
N ALA A 382 8.51 12.78 6.62
CA ALA A 382 8.66 13.39 5.30
C ALA A 382 7.73 14.60 5.09
N TYR A 383 6.51 14.56 5.62
CA TYR A 383 5.60 15.70 5.55
C TYR A 383 5.94 16.81 6.55
N MET A 384 6.51 16.47 7.70
CA MET A 384 6.99 17.46 8.67
C MET A 384 8.27 18.15 8.16
N HIS A 385 9.12 17.43 7.45
CA HIS A 385 10.43 17.87 6.93
C HIS A 385 10.57 17.59 5.43
N PRO A 386 9.91 18.37 4.55
CA PRO A 386 9.82 18.07 3.11
C PRO A 386 11.14 18.06 2.33
N LYS A 387 12.21 18.58 2.91
CA LYS A 387 13.55 18.56 2.31
C LYS A 387 14.38 17.34 2.69
N MET A 388 14.01 16.64 3.76
CA MET A 388 14.69 15.40 4.14
C MET A 388 14.45 14.32 3.08
N LYS A 389 15.49 13.57 2.79
CA LYS A 389 15.45 12.43 1.88
C LYS A 389 15.19 11.17 2.68
N ILE A 390 13.99 10.62 2.61
CA ILE A 390 13.60 9.44 3.41
C ILE A 390 13.33 8.25 2.49
N LEU A 391 13.98 7.13 2.81
CA LEU A 391 13.74 5.84 2.14
C LEU A 391 13.24 4.80 3.14
N ASN A 392 12.39 3.92 2.64
CA ASN A 392 11.88 2.79 3.40
C ASN A 392 12.18 1.47 2.69
N CYS A 393 12.74 0.50 3.42
CA CYS A 393 13.02 -0.83 2.89
C CYS A 393 11.73 -1.63 2.74
N SER A 394 11.13 -1.50 1.57
CA SER A 394 9.91 -2.19 1.16
C SER A 394 9.76 -2.15 -0.36
N VAL A 395 8.81 -2.93 -0.89
CA VAL A 395 8.44 -2.95 -2.30
C VAL A 395 6.93 -2.80 -2.43
N ASN A 396 6.45 -2.32 -3.58
CA ASN A 396 5.01 -2.19 -3.88
C ASN A 396 4.26 -1.22 -2.93
N LEU A 397 4.93 -0.15 -2.49
CA LEU A 397 4.28 0.94 -1.75
C LEU A 397 4.31 2.23 -2.57
N SER A 398 3.12 2.72 -2.95
CA SER A 398 2.97 3.95 -3.74
C SER A 398 2.93 5.17 -2.82
N ARG A 399 4.09 5.63 -2.33
CA ARG A 399 4.24 6.81 -1.49
C ARG A 399 5.05 7.88 -2.21
N LYS A 400 4.51 9.10 -2.36
CA LYS A 400 5.19 10.18 -3.07
C LYS A 400 6.30 10.81 -2.24
N ALA A 401 6.07 10.98 -0.95
CA ALA A 401 6.99 11.67 -0.04
C ALA A 401 8.13 10.78 0.49
N VAL A 402 8.03 9.45 0.35
CA VAL A 402 9.02 8.47 0.80
C VAL A 402 9.35 7.54 -0.35
N ARG A 403 10.63 7.47 -0.74
CA ARG A 403 11.06 6.48 -1.74
C ARG A 403 11.19 5.11 -1.08
N THR A 404 10.95 4.04 -1.83
CA THR A 404 11.22 2.70 -1.33
C THR A 404 12.46 2.12 -1.99
N TYR A 405 13.11 1.19 -1.30
CA TYR A 405 14.24 0.43 -1.83
C TYR A 405 14.13 -1.03 -1.43
N TYR A 406 14.39 -1.92 -2.38
CA TYR A 406 14.42 -3.37 -2.17
C TYR A 406 15.23 -4.03 -3.28
N ALA A 407 15.76 -5.24 -3.03
CA ALA A 407 16.55 -5.91 -4.04
C ALA A 407 15.77 -7.00 -4.79
N LYS A 408 16.11 -7.23 -6.06
CA LYS A 408 15.61 -8.33 -6.89
C LYS A 408 16.23 -9.67 -6.46
N MET A 409 16.10 -10.01 -5.18
CA MET A 409 16.63 -11.26 -4.66
C MET A 409 16.02 -12.50 -5.36
N TYR A 410 14.86 -12.37 -5.98
CA TYR A 410 14.26 -13.43 -6.77
C TYR A 410 15.19 -13.92 -7.92
N GLU A 411 16.06 -13.06 -8.47
CA GLU A 411 17.05 -13.43 -9.48
C GLU A 411 18.07 -14.43 -8.91
N ALA A 412 18.57 -14.15 -7.69
CA ALA A 412 19.47 -15.06 -6.99
C ALA A 412 18.77 -16.35 -6.53
N LYS A 413 17.51 -16.24 -6.08
CA LYS A 413 16.71 -17.40 -5.66
C LYS A 413 16.44 -18.36 -6.83
N PHE A 414 16.22 -17.85 -8.02
CA PHE A 414 16.11 -18.68 -9.22
C PHE A 414 17.36 -19.55 -9.42
N ILE A 415 18.54 -18.96 -9.32
CA ILE A 415 19.81 -19.69 -9.44
C ILE A 415 19.97 -20.72 -8.32
N LEU A 416 19.61 -20.34 -7.07
CA LEU A 416 19.66 -21.26 -5.93
C LEU A 416 18.71 -22.46 -6.12
N GLY A 417 17.53 -22.25 -6.70
CA GLY A 417 16.59 -23.32 -7.04
C GLY A 417 17.20 -24.30 -8.06
N ALA A 418 17.86 -23.79 -9.09
CA ALA A 418 18.56 -24.61 -10.08
C ALA A 418 19.73 -25.41 -9.46
N ILE A 419 20.50 -24.78 -8.56
CA ILE A 419 21.57 -25.48 -7.81
C ILE A 419 20.94 -26.58 -6.94
N ALA A 420 19.87 -26.28 -6.22
CA ALA A 420 19.21 -27.24 -5.33
C ALA A 420 18.71 -28.46 -6.09
N ALA A 421 18.04 -28.28 -7.21
CA ALA A 421 17.51 -29.37 -8.02
C ALA A 421 18.62 -30.21 -8.65
N SER A 422 19.74 -29.60 -9.10
CA SER A 422 20.88 -30.34 -9.66
C SER A 422 21.57 -31.26 -8.64
N LEU A 423 21.34 -31.07 -7.34
CA LEU A 423 21.91 -31.85 -6.25
C LEU A 423 20.89 -32.71 -5.50
N CYS A 424 19.62 -32.61 -5.88
CA CYS A 424 18.51 -33.31 -5.24
C CYS A 424 18.30 -34.70 -5.88
N GLU A 425 18.26 -35.76 -5.06
CA GLU A 425 18.11 -37.15 -5.55
C GLU A 425 16.66 -37.65 -5.51
N ASN A 426 15.81 -37.02 -4.66
CA ASN A 426 14.45 -37.51 -4.41
C ASN A 426 13.34 -36.53 -4.87
N HIS A 427 13.68 -35.57 -5.72
CA HIS A 427 12.77 -34.55 -6.26
C HIS A 427 12.06 -33.69 -5.19
N LYS A 428 12.55 -33.63 -3.94
CA LYS A 428 11.98 -32.90 -2.81
C LYS A 428 12.97 -31.88 -2.27
N ILE A 429 12.61 -30.60 -2.30
CA ILE A 429 13.44 -29.49 -1.81
C ILE A 429 12.63 -28.69 -0.78
N GLY A 430 13.25 -28.37 0.36
CA GLY A 430 12.63 -27.51 1.38
C GLY A 430 12.91 -26.03 1.10
N TYR A 431 11.92 -25.21 1.37
CA TYR A 431 12.05 -23.77 1.36
C TYR A 431 11.47 -23.18 2.64
N ARG A 432 12.32 -22.52 3.41
CA ARG A 432 11.92 -21.73 4.57
C ARG A 432 11.75 -20.28 4.16
N SER A 433 10.60 -19.68 4.44
CA SER A 433 10.35 -18.25 4.30
C SER A 433 10.08 -17.61 5.65
N ASP A 434 10.52 -16.37 5.85
CA ASP A 434 10.33 -15.66 7.11
C ASP A 434 8.96 -14.97 7.17
N TYR A 435 8.63 -14.18 6.16
CA TYR A 435 7.44 -13.32 6.17
C TYR A 435 6.65 -13.43 4.86
N PRO A 436 5.32 -13.51 4.91
CA PRO A 436 4.47 -13.44 3.72
C PRO A 436 4.32 -11.98 3.24
N LEU A 437 5.41 -11.42 2.70
CA LEU A 437 5.47 -10.05 2.19
C LEU A 437 5.56 -10.01 0.67
N PHE A 438 5.12 -8.92 0.07
CA PHE A 438 5.44 -8.61 -1.32
C PHE A 438 6.96 -8.63 -1.51
N GLY A 439 7.40 -9.19 -2.63
CA GLY A 439 8.83 -9.47 -2.89
C GLY A 439 9.27 -10.86 -2.43
N ASN A 440 8.89 -11.33 -1.23
CA ASN A 440 9.23 -12.68 -0.77
C ASN A 440 8.50 -13.76 -1.58
N ILE A 441 7.25 -13.51 -2.00
CA ILE A 441 6.51 -14.45 -2.84
C ILE A 441 7.20 -14.64 -4.19
N ALA A 442 7.69 -13.56 -4.78
CA ALA A 442 8.48 -13.65 -6.03
C ALA A 442 9.77 -14.47 -5.82
N GLN A 443 10.41 -14.38 -4.66
CA GLN A 443 11.60 -15.17 -4.32
C GLN A 443 11.27 -16.67 -4.23
N ILE A 444 10.17 -17.03 -3.55
CA ILE A 444 9.70 -18.43 -3.43
C ILE A 444 9.40 -18.99 -4.80
N ASN A 445 8.64 -18.26 -5.61
CA ASN A 445 8.26 -18.71 -6.97
C ASN A 445 9.47 -18.79 -7.90
N ALA A 446 10.38 -17.83 -7.86
CA ALA A 446 11.60 -17.88 -8.66
C ALA A 446 12.49 -19.08 -8.30
N PHE A 447 12.61 -19.41 -7.01
CA PHE A 447 13.31 -20.61 -6.57
C PHE A 447 12.67 -21.87 -7.13
N ALA A 448 11.34 -21.97 -7.07
CA ALA A 448 10.61 -23.11 -7.59
C ALA A 448 10.69 -23.24 -9.13
N LEU A 449 10.72 -22.10 -9.87
CA LEU A 449 10.98 -22.08 -11.31
C LEU A 449 12.41 -22.55 -11.64
N GLY A 450 13.40 -22.05 -10.88
CA GLY A 450 14.79 -22.48 -11.06
C GLY A 450 14.98 -23.97 -10.79
N ALA A 451 14.29 -24.51 -9.79
CA ALA A 451 14.28 -25.96 -9.54
C ALA A 451 13.63 -26.74 -10.70
N SER A 452 12.47 -26.29 -11.18
CA SER A 452 11.74 -26.92 -12.27
C SER A 452 12.47 -26.84 -13.61
N LEU A 453 13.31 -25.81 -13.82
CA LEU A 453 14.17 -25.72 -15.04
C LEU A 453 15.15 -26.88 -15.14
N VAL A 454 15.68 -27.36 -14.01
CA VAL A 454 16.67 -28.46 -13.96
C VAL A 454 15.98 -29.81 -13.83
N ASP A 455 14.96 -29.88 -12.99
CA ASP A 455 14.17 -31.07 -12.73
C ASP A 455 12.66 -30.73 -12.67
N PRO A 456 11.91 -30.96 -13.77
CA PRO A 456 10.48 -30.71 -13.83
C PRO A 456 9.63 -31.49 -12.82
N SER A 457 10.17 -32.59 -12.29
CA SER A 457 9.49 -33.43 -11.26
C SER A 457 9.70 -32.86 -9.85
N CYS A 458 10.55 -31.88 -9.68
CA CYS A 458 10.93 -31.35 -8.39
C CYS A 458 9.76 -30.59 -7.72
N ARG A 459 9.50 -30.91 -6.44
CA ARG A 459 8.53 -30.23 -5.59
C ARG A 459 9.26 -29.43 -4.52
N VAL A 460 8.79 -28.19 -4.32
CA VAL A 460 9.32 -27.28 -3.30
C VAL A 460 8.36 -27.22 -2.11
N TYR A 461 8.80 -27.71 -0.97
CA TYR A 461 8.01 -27.77 0.28
C TYR A 461 8.22 -26.47 1.06
N LEU A 462 7.22 -25.60 1.02
CA LEU A 462 7.26 -24.29 1.65
C LEU A 462 6.84 -24.40 3.12
N LYS A 463 7.67 -23.86 4.02
CA LYS A 463 7.37 -23.70 5.44
C LYS A 463 7.62 -22.24 5.86
N TRP A 464 6.72 -21.73 6.70
CA TRP A 464 6.78 -20.35 7.21
C TRP A 464 7.38 -20.33 8.62
N ALA A 465 8.54 -19.69 8.78
CA ALA A 465 9.17 -19.51 10.10
C ALA A 465 8.46 -18.45 10.96
N SER A 466 7.50 -17.74 10.40
CA SER A 466 6.69 -16.70 11.05
C SER A 466 5.46 -17.22 11.79
N LEU A 467 5.16 -18.52 11.71
CA LEU A 467 4.01 -19.12 12.40
C LEU A 467 4.24 -19.23 13.91
N LYS A 468 3.15 -19.17 14.69
CA LYS A 468 3.16 -19.36 16.15
C LYS A 468 3.52 -20.78 16.54
N GLU A 469 3.06 -21.74 15.74
CA GLU A 469 3.21 -23.17 15.98
C GLU A 469 3.96 -23.85 14.84
N GLY A 470 4.62 -24.97 15.16
CA GLY A 470 5.36 -25.80 14.21
C GLY A 470 6.88 -25.68 14.33
N ASP A 471 7.55 -26.77 14.03
CA ASP A 471 9.01 -26.83 13.84
C ASP A 471 9.27 -27.09 12.36
N TRP A 472 9.41 -26.01 11.61
CA TRP A 472 9.50 -26.03 10.15
C TRP A 472 10.67 -26.92 9.66
N GLU A 473 11.81 -26.97 10.35
CA GLU A 473 12.97 -27.77 9.95
C GLU A 473 12.73 -29.25 10.21
N LYS A 474 12.21 -29.58 11.37
CA LYS A 474 11.84 -30.96 11.73
C LYS A 474 10.79 -31.52 10.77
N GLU A 475 9.75 -30.73 10.47
CA GLU A 475 8.70 -31.14 9.52
C GLU A 475 9.28 -31.46 8.14
N LEU A 476 10.20 -30.63 7.60
CA LEU A 476 10.86 -30.89 6.33
C LEU A 476 11.73 -32.17 6.39
N ILE A 477 12.46 -32.36 7.47
CA ILE A 477 13.33 -33.53 7.65
C ILE A 477 12.50 -34.83 7.76
N ASP A 478 11.38 -34.80 8.47
CA ASP A 478 10.48 -35.93 8.63
C ASP A 478 9.82 -36.33 7.29
N GLU A 479 9.61 -35.39 6.37
CA GLU A 479 9.16 -35.64 5.00
C GLU A 479 10.27 -36.19 4.07
N GLY A 480 11.46 -36.44 4.60
CA GLY A 480 12.61 -36.98 3.85
C GLY A 480 13.38 -35.93 3.07
N ILE A 481 13.12 -34.65 3.27
CA ILE A 481 13.82 -33.54 2.60
C ILE A 481 15.21 -33.36 3.20
N ARG A 482 16.21 -33.23 2.34
CA ARG A 482 17.60 -33.09 2.75
C ARG A 482 18.26 -31.81 2.24
N ILE A 483 17.77 -31.20 1.17
CA ILE A 483 18.24 -29.92 0.65
C ILE A 483 17.22 -28.86 1.00
N ILE A 484 17.67 -27.83 1.72
CA ILE A 484 16.79 -26.79 2.28
C ILE A 484 17.36 -25.41 1.95
N SER A 485 16.54 -24.55 1.37
CA SER A 485 16.78 -23.09 1.32
C SER A 485 16.32 -22.49 2.64
N GLY A 486 17.26 -22.16 3.50
CA GLY A 486 17.05 -21.56 4.81
C GLY A 486 16.99 -20.03 4.79
N SER A 487 17.40 -19.41 5.89
CA SER A 487 17.55 -17.94 5.99
C SER A 487 18.58 -17.43 4.99
N ASP A 488 18.35 -16.26 4.43
CA ASP A 488 19.32 -15.65 3.48
C ASP A 488 20.54 -15.04 4.17
N MET A 489 20.46 -14.86 5.48
CA MET A 489 21.46 -14.15 6.28
C MET A 489 21.78 -14.91 7.57
N VAL A 490 22.99 -14.73 8.05
CA VAL A 490 23.45 -15.32 9.32
C VAL A 490 22.81 -14.59 10.49
N ARG A 491 22.36 -15.34 11.50
CA ARG A 491 22.01 -14.83 12.81
C ARG A 491 23.18 -15.02 13.77
N LEU A 492 23.61 -13.98 14.45
CA LEU A 492 24.74 -14.03 15.38
C LEU A 492 24.43 -14.84 16.65
N ASP A 493 23.17 -14.81 17.08
CA ASP A 493 22.67 -15.52 18.25
C ASP A 493 22.28 -17.00 17.96
N ASP A 494 22.32 -17.44 16.69
CA ASP A 494 22.07 -18.83 16.31
C ASP A 494 23.39 -19.64 16.33
N PRO A 495 23.57 -20.56 17.30
CA PRO A 495 24.78 -21.38 17.38
C PRO A 495 24.96 -22.30 16.18
N SER A 496 23.88 -22.68 15.48
CA SER A 496 23.97 -23.53 14.28
C SER A 496 24.57 -22.81 13.10
N ARG A 497 24.41 -21.49 13.03
CA ARG A 497 24.81 -20.62 11.91
C ARG A 497 24.36 -21.09 10.53
N LYS A 498 23.24 -21.83 10.46
CA LYS A 498 22.65 -22.28 9.21
C LYS A 498 22.08 -21.11 8.42
N TYR A 499 22.46 -20.96 7.16
CA TYR A 499 21.91 -19.97 6.25
C TYR A 499 22.08 -20.39 4.79
N GLY A 500 21.37 -19.70 3.88
CA GLY A 500 21.44 -19.99 2.45
C GLY A 500 20.88 -21.37 2.11
N LEU A 501 21.42 -21.97 1.06
CA LEU A 501 21.09 -23.32 0.64
C LEU A 501 22.05 -24.31 1.31
N TYR A 502 21.51 -25.30 2.01
CA TYR A 502 22.31 -26.30 2.72
C TYR A 502 21.71 -27.71 2.61
N ARG A 503 22.58 -28.71 2.86
CA ARG A 503 22.19 -30.12 2.95
C ARG A 503 22.22 -30.58 4.40
N VAL A 504 21.13 -31.19 4.86
CA VAL A 504 21.07 -31.88 6.15
C VAL A 504 21.68 -33.26 6.03
N LYS A 505 22.66 -33.57 6.89
CA LYS A 505 23.31 -34.87 7.04
C LYS A 505 22.69 -35.65 8.19
N SER A 506 23.22 -36.81 8.50
CA SER A 506 22.79 -37.62 9.64
C SER A 506 23.01 -36.87 10.97
N GLY A 507 22.04 -36.93 11.88
CA GLY A 507 22.02 -36.16 13.13
C GLY A 507 21.72 -34.68 12.85
N SER A 508 22.28 -33.80 13.65
CA SER A 508 22.15 -32.34 13.50
C SER A 508 23.19 -31.69 12.56
N ALA A 509 24.02 -32.52 11.87
CA ALA A 509 25.06 -32.03 10.97
C ALA A 509 24.46 -31.48 9.68
N TRP A 510 25.07 -30.41 9.16
CA TRP A 510 24.68 -29.77 7.90
C TRP A 510 25.89 -29.36 7.08
N GLU A 511 25.67 -29.13 5.80
CA GLU A 511 26.70 -28.69 4.85
C GLU A 511 26.16 -27.58 3.96
N GLY A 512 26.84 -26.41 3.95
CA GLY A 512 26.49 -25.30 3.06
C GLY A 512 26.74 -25.65 1.59
N ILE A 513 25.76 -25.39 0.75
CA ILE A 513 25.80 -25.59 -0.70
C ILE A 513 26.06 -24.26 -1.42
N ALA A 514 25.24 -23.25 -1.14
CA ALA A 514 25.35 -21.92 -1.75
C ALA A 514 24.71 -20.87 -0.83
N ALA A 515 25.22 -19.65 -0.91
CA ALA A 515 24.68 -18.52 -0.15
C ALA A 515 24.15 -17.45 -1.08
N PRO A 516 22.93 -16.93 -0.87
CA PRO A 516 22.51 -15.66 -1.45
C PRO A 516 23.29 -14.52 -0.78
N VAL A 517 23.55 -13.45 -1.53
CA VAL A 517 24.25 -12.27 -1.03
C VAL A 517 23.33 -11.07 -1.16
N TRP A 518 23.17 -10.35 -0.07
CA TRP A 518 22.59 -9.01 -0.01
C TRP A 518 23.71 -8.01 0.23
N ASP A 519 24.11 -7.25 -0.79
CA ASP A 519 25.15 -6.22 -0.64
C ASP A 519 24.49 -4.86 -0.37
N TRP A 520 24.13 -4.65 0.89
CA TRP A 520 23.56 -3.39 1.36
C TRP A 520 24.55 -2.25 1.27
N GLY A 521 25.84 -2.50 1.44
CA GLY A 521 26.87 -1.46 1.31
C GLY A 521 26.89 -0.88 -0.10
N ARG A 522 26.89 -1.75 -1.10
CA ARG A 522 26.76 -1.34 -2.50
C ARG A 522 25.42 -0.65 -2.77
N TYR A 523 24.32 -1.15 -2.19
CA TYR A 523 23.00 -0.55 -2.36
C TYR A 523 22.99 0.90 -1.85
N TYR A 524 23.43 1.10 -0.61
CA TYR A 524 23.51 2.43 -0.01
C TYR A 524 24.48 3.34 -0.74
N GLY A 525 25.60 2.80 -1.20
CA GLY A 525 26.57 3.53 -2.03
C GLY A 525 25.96 4.09 -3.30
N LEU A 526 25.15 3.30 -4.00
CA LEU A 526 24.44 3.76 -5.21
C LEU A 526 23.43 4.86 -4.91
N ILE A 527 22.70 4.78 -3.80
CA ILE A 527 21.76 5.82 -3.37
C ILE A 527 22.51 7.10 -2.98
N CYS A 528 23.54 7.02 -2.15
CA CYS A 528 24.35 8.17 -1.77
C CYS A 528 24.99 8.83 -3.00
N GLN A 529 25.51 8.04 -3.93
CA GLN A 529 26.07 8.56 -5.18
C GLN A 529 25.02 9.31 -5.98
N SER A 530 23.78 8.82 -6.08
CA SER A 530 22.69 9.50 -6.82
C SER A 530 22.33 10.87 -6.23
N ILE A 531 22.49 11.03 -4.91
CA ILE A 531 22.29 12.31 -4.23
C ILE A 531 23.47 13.25 -4.55
N MET A 532 24.71 12.74 -4.43
CA MET A 532 25.92 13.52 -4.64
C MET A 532 26.08 14.02 -6.07
N ASP A 533 25.62 13.28 -7.08
CA ASP A 533 25.71 13.66 -8.49
C ASP A 533 24.42 14.31 -9.04
N GLY A 534 23.41 14.57 -8.20
CA GLY A 534 22.16 15.23 -8.55
C GLY A 534 21.18 14.35 -9.34
N THR A 535 21.47 13.06 -9.51
CA THR A 535 20.56 12.10 -10.17
C THR A 535 19.26 11.94 -9.37
N TRP A 536 19.34 11.95 -8.04
CA TRP A 536 18.18 11.92 -7.16
C TRP A 536 17.13 12.98 -7.53
N ASP A 537 17.53 14.24 -7.65
CA ASP A 537 16.60 15.33 -7.95
C ASP A 537 16.08 15.28 -9.40
N ALA A 538 16.90 14.74 -10.32
CA ALA A 538 16.48 14.49 -11.70
C ALA A 538 15.41 13.39 -11.80
N GLU A 539 15.49 12.35 -10.97
CA GLU A 539 14.47 11.30 -10.89
C GLU A 539 13.14 11.85 -10.38
N ASP A 540 13.13 12.72 -9.36
CA ASP A 540 11.93 13.40 -8.90
C ASP A 540 11.25 14.23 -9.99
N ALA A 541 12.05 14.95 -10.77
CA ALA A 541 11.54 15.74 -11.88
C ALA A 541 10.94 14.90 -13.02
N ASN A 542 11.48 13.69 -13.25
CA ASN A 542 11.03 12.77 -14.29
C ASN A 542 9.82 11.94 -13.86
N SER A 543 9.75 11.51 -12.60
CA SER A 543 8.69 10.65 -12.09
C SER A 543 7.35 11.36 -11.88
N LYS A 544 7.30 12.70 -11.90
CA LYS A 544 6.11 13.56 -11.78
C LYS A 544 5.13 13.09 -10.67
N ASP A 545 4.09 12.32 -11.07
CA ASP A 545 3.00 11.87 -10.18
C ASP A 545 3.19 10.42 -9.69
N LYS A 546 4.36 9.79 -9.92
CA LYS A 546 4.64 8.43 -9.51
C LYS A 546 5.49 8.38 -8.24
N ALA A 547 5.37 7.30 -7.48
CA ALA A 547 6.26 6.98 -6.37
C ALA A 547 7.54 6.32 -6.89
N VAL A 548 8.71 6.81 -6.51
CA VAL A 548 10.00 6.24 -6.92
C VAL A 548 10.35 5.05 -6.02
N ASN A 549 10.50 3.88 -6.63
CA ASN A 549 10.88 2.65 -5.94
C ASN A 549 12.17 2.10 -6.58
N TYR A 550 13.24 2.06 -5.81
CA TYR A 550 14.49 1.44 -6.25
C TYR A 550 14.39 -0.08 -6.14
N TRP A 551 14.66 -0.77 -7.23
CA TRP A 551 14.55 -2.22 -7.30
C TRP A 551 15.72 -2.82 -8.08
N TYR A 552 16.89 -2.81 -7.45
CA TYR A 552 18.15 -3.25 -8.04
C TYR A 552 18.36 -4.77 -7.89
N GLY A 553 19.10 -5.38 -8.81
CA GLY A 553 19.33 -6.82 -8.87
C GLY A 553 20.78 -7.21 -9.15
N LEU A 554 20.97 -8.40 -9.72
CA LEU A 554 22.27 -8.96 -10.10
C LEU A 554 23.09 -8.04 -11.01
N LYS A 555 22.42 -7.35 -11.93
CA LYS A 555 23.08 -6.43 -12.88
C LYS A 555 23.79 -5.27 -12.19
N SER A 556 23.23 -4.75 -11.08
CA SER A 556 23.83 -3.68 -10.28
C SER A 556 24.80 -4.20 -9.21
N GLY A 557 24.83 -5.52 -9.00
CA GLY A 557 25.69 -6.17 -8.03
C GLY A 557 25.26 -6.03 -6.57
N VAL A 558 23.99 -5.61 -6.32
CA VAL A 558 23.44 -5.52 -4.96
C VAL A 558 22.95 -6.87 -4.44
N VAL A 559 22.80 -7.86 -5.32
CA VAL A 559 22.56 -9.26 -5.00
C VAL A 559 23.55 -10.15 -5.74
N ASP A 560 23.86 -11.30 -5.15
CA ASP A 560 24.71 -12.30 -5.77
C ASP A 560 24.37 -13.71 -5.25
N VAL A 561 25.00 -14.73 -5.86
CA VAL A 561 24.99 -16.13 -5.41
C VAL A 561 26.42 -16.63 -5.32
N LEU A 562 26.78 -17.17 -4.17
CA LEU A 562 28.10 -17.76 -3.90
C LEU A 562 27.97 -19.27 -3.69
N PRO A 563 28.19 -20.11 -4.71
CA PRO A 563 28.29 -21.56 -4.52
C PRO A 563 29.52 -21.93 -3.69
N SER A 564 29.38 -22.92 -2.81
CA SER A 564 30.51 -23.51 -2.09
C SER A 564 31.48 -24.22 -3.06
N ASP A 565 32.76 -24.21 -2.74
CA ASP A 565 33.79 -24.96 -3.51
C ASP A 565 33.56 -26.48 -3.52
N ARG A 566 32.74 -27.00 -2.59
CA ARG A 566 32.35 -28.41 -2.51
C ARG A 566 31.26 -28.81 -3.51
N VAL A 567 30.59 -27.84 -4.13
CA VAL A 567 29.58 -28.08 -5.15
C VAL A 567 30.28 -28.55 -6.44
N PRO A 568 29.75 -29.59 -7.14
CA PRO A 568 30.31 -30.09 -8.40
C PRO A 568 30.54 -28.97 -9.42
N TYR A 569 31.58 -29.13 -10.23
CA TYR A 569 31.97 -28.14 -11.23
C TYR A 569 30.81 -27.79 -12.18
N GLU A 570 30.08 -28.81 -12.62
CA GLU A 570 28.96 -28.71 -13.58
C GLU A 570 27.85 -27.83 -12.97
N THR A 571 27.54 -28.02 -11.70
CA THR A 571 26.53 -27.20 -10.98
C THR A 571 27.03 -25.77 -10.80
N ARG A 572 28.29 -25.54 -10.44
CA ARG A 572 28.88 -24.19 -10.37
C ARG A 572 28.87 -23.48 -11.72
N ARG A 573 29.15 -24.23 -12.80
CA ARG A 573 29.10 -23.69 -14.16
C ARG A 573 27.66 -23.36 -14.59
N LEU A 574 26.68 -24.19 -14.26
CA LEU A 574 25.26 -23.89 -14.45
C LEU A 574 24.87 -22.58 -13.75
N ALA A 575 25.21 -22.42 -12.48
CA ALA A 575 24.95 -21.20 -11.73
C ALA A 575 25.59 -19.96 -12.40
N SER A 576 26.83 -20.08 -12.89
CA SER A 576 27.53 -18.99 -13.60
C SER A 576 26.84 -18.63 -14.93
N ILE A 577 26.37 -19.61 -15.69
CA ILE A 577 25.67 -19.40 -16.97
C ILE A 577 24.34 -18.69 -16.71
N LEU A 578 23.54 -19.15 -15.74
CA LEU A 578 22.27 -18.54 -15.38
C LEU A 578 22.47 -17.10 -14.87
N LYS A 579 23.47 -16.88 -14.01
CA LYS A 579 23.84 -15.55 -13.53
C LYS A 579 24.15 -14.59 -14.69
N GLN A 580 25.01 -14.99 -15.63
CA GLN A 580 25.34 -14.17 -16.80
C GLN A 580 24.14 -13.96 -17.71
N GLY A 581 23.31 -14.99 -17.92
CA GLY A 581 22.07 -14.86 -18.68
C GLY A 581 21.12 -13.80 -18.11
N ILE A 582 20.93 -13.78 -16.79
CA ILE A 582 20.07 -12.79 -16.11
C ILE A 582 20.71 -11.40 -16.19
N ILE A 583 22.00 -11.25 -15.91
CA ILE A 583 22.71 -9.95 -15.97
C ILE A 583 22.62 -9.31 -17.35
N THR A 584 22.74 -10.11 -18.40
CA THR A 584 22.70 -9.64 -19.80
C THR A 584 21.28 -9.50 -20.34
N GLY A 585 20.27 -9.98 -19.62
CA GLY A 585 18.88 -10.05 -20.09
C GLY A 585 18.63 -11.13 -21.15
N ALA A 586 19.59 -12.03 -21.38
CA ALA A 586 19.42 -13.18 -22.26
C ALA A 586 18.54 -14.29 -21.65
N TYR A 587 18.29 -14.21 -20.35
CA TYR A 587 17.39 -15.08 -19.61
C TYR A 587 16.57 -14.25 -18.60
N VAL A 588 15.26 -14.49 -18.57
CA VAL A 588 14.33 -13.82 -17.64
C VAL A 588 13.67 -14.89 -16.77
N PRO A 589 13.80 -14.86 -15.43
CA PRO A 589 13.29 -15.91 -14.54
C PRO A 589 11.78 -16.20 -14.68
N PHE A 590 10.95 -15.18 -14.97
CA PHE A 590 9.50 -15.30 -15.12
C PHE A 590 9.06 -15.26 -16.59
N GLU A 591 9.73 -16.03 -17.45
CA GLU A 591 9.40 -16.22 -18.86
C GLU A 591 8.88 -17.65 -19.10
N GLY A 592 8.10 -17.85 -20.17
CA GLY A 592 7.52 -19.13 -20.58
C GLY A 592 6.21 -19.47 -19.84
N GLN A 593 5.86 -20.75 -19.81
CA GLN A 593 4.63 -21.19 -19.14
C GLN A 593 4.74 -21.08 -17.62
N ILE A 594 3.84 -20.34 -17.01
CA ILE A 594 3.75 -20.15 -15.55
C ILE A 594 2.39 -20.65 -15.06
N LEU A 595 2.40 -21.73 -14.30
CA LEU A 595 1.23 -22.36 -13.72
C LEU A 595 1.24 -22.15 -12.20
N ALA A 596 0.31 -21.34 -11.70
CA ALA A 596 0.06 -21.21 -10.27
C ALA A 596 -0.80 -22.38 -9.74
N GLN A 597 -0.89 -22.56 -8.42
CA GLN A 597 -1.69 -23.62 -7.78
C GLN A 597 -3.15 -23.60 -8.23
N LYS A 598 -3.71 -22.43 -8.53
CA LYS A 598 -5.15 -22.27 -8.82
C LYS A 598 -5.45 -21.80 -10.25
N ALA A 599 -4.44 -21.38 -11.02
CA ALA A 599 -4.67 -20.79 -12.34
C ALA A 599 -3.41 -20.82 -13.24
N LEU A 600 -3.65 -20.79 -14.54
CA LEU A 600 -2.59 -20.51 -15.53
C LEU A 600 -2.34 -19.00 -15.56
N VAL A 601 -1.11 -18.58 -15.24
CA VAL A 601 -0.69 -17.17 -15.20
C VAL A 601 -0.15 -16.70 -16.54
N ARG A 602 0.70 -17.52 -17.19
CA ARG A 602 1.28 -17.27 -18.52
C ARG A 602 1.28 -18.54 -19.34
N ARG A 603 1.03 -18.40 -20.64
CA ARG A 603 1.21 -19.48 -21.62
C ARG A 603 2.62 -19.45 -22.17
N ASP A 604 3.04 -20.56 -22.73
CA ASP A 604 4.28 -20.57 -23.50
C ASP A 604 4.15 -19.61 -24.71
N GLY A 605 5.17 -18.75 -24.90
CA GLY A 605 5.19 -17.70 -25.92
C GLY A 605 4.54 -16.37 -25.52
N ASP A 606 3.91 -16.27 -24.35
CA ASP A 606 3.51 -14.97 -23.79
C ASP A 606 4.74 -14.15 -23.38
N ALA A 607 4.60 -12.82 -23.32
CA ALA A 607 5.66 -11.96 -22.79
C ALA A 607 5.97 -12.32 -21.33
N PRO A 608 7.22 -12.17 -20.85
CA PRO A 608 7.59 -12.35 -19.45
C PRO A 608 6.71 -11.51 -18.52
N LEU A 609 6.65 -11.88 -17.23
CA LEU A 609 6.00 -11.02 -16.23
C LEU A 609 6.70 -9.66 -16.18
N THR A 610 5.87 -8.61 -16.15
CA THR A 610 6.38 -7.25 -15.97
C THR A 610 6.93 -7.04 -14.55
N PRO A 611 7.80 -6.06 -14.32
CA PRO A 611 8.24 -5.69 -12.98
C PRO A 611 7.09 -5.46 -11.99
N GLU A 612 6.02 -4.80 -12.44
CA GLU A 612 4.83 -4.53 -11.62
C GLU A 612 4.10 -5.82 -11.23
N GLU A 613 3.98 -6.78 -12.15
CA GLU A 613 3.37 -8.09 -11.87
C GLU A 613 4.21 -8.89 -10.87
N ILE A 614 5.54 -8.77 -10.93
CA ILE A 614 6.45 -9.46 -10.00
C ILE A 614 6.34 -8.87 -8.59
N ILE A 615 6.35 -7.54 -8.44
CA ILE A 615 6.26 -6.90 -7.13
C ILE A 615 4.86 -6.98 -6.50
N THR A 616 3.84 -7.31 -7.29
CA THR A 616 2.45 -7.48 -6.81
C THR A 616 2.03 -8.94 -6.71
N MET A 617 2.96 -9.88 -6.92
CA MET A 617 2.70 -11.32 -6.93
C MET A 617 2.13 -11.81 -5.58
N ASP A 618 0.94 -12.41 -5.60
CA ASP A 618 0.19 -12.87 -4.43
C ASP A 618 -0.26 -14.35 -4.52
N TRP A 619 0.40 -15.13 -5.36
CA TRP A 619 0.11 -16.54 -5.64
C TRP A 619 1.37 -17.39 -5.60
N LEU A 620 1.21 -18.70 -5.41
CA LEU A 620 2.28 -19.70 -5.43
C LEU A 620 2.20 -20.58 -6.68
N LEU A 621 3.35 -21.03 -7.17
CA LEU A 621 3.46 -21.97 -8.30
C LEU A 621 2.91 -23.34 -7.96
N SER A 622 2.45 -24.07 -8.99
CA SER A 622 1.85 -25.40 -8.89
C SER A 622 2.81 -26.51 -8.40
N ASN A 623 4.13 -26.30 -8.52
CA ASN A 623 5.15 -27.22 -7.99
C ASN A 623 5.57 -26.88 -6.55
N ILE A 624 4.87 -25.95 -5.87
CA ILE A 624 5.09 -25.62 -4.46
C ILE A 624 4.03 -26.34 -3.61
N GLU A 625 4.50 -27.13 -2.64
CA GLU A 625 3.70 -27.75 -1.59
C GLU A 625 3.71 -26.84 -0.37
N GLY A 626 2.58 -26.17 -0.13
CA GLY A 626 2.40 -25.19 0.94
C GLY A 626 1.35 -24.14 0.58
N GLU A 627 0.96 -23.34 1.57
CA GLU A 627 -0.11 -22.34 1.45
C GLU A 627 0.32 -21.00 2.04
N MET A 628 -0.39 -19.93 1.68
CA MET A 628 -0.23 -18.62 2.33
C MET A 628 -0.80 -18.69 3.76
N PRO A 629 -0.14 -18.14 4.78
CA PRO A 629 -0.63 -18.18 6.14
C PRO A 629 -1.80 -17.20 6.35
N ARG A 630 -2.63 -17.49 7.33
CA ARG A 630 -3.61 -16.53 7.84
C ARG A 630 -2.99 -15.63 8.89
N PHE A 631 -3.53 -14.42 9.03
CA PHE A 631 -3.00 -13.41 9.96
C PHE A 631 -2.97 -13.89 11.43
N ASP A 632 -4.00 -14.61 11.86
CA ASP A 632 -4.11 -15.17 13.21
C ASP A 632 -3.07 -16.25 13.55
N GLN A 633 -2.47 -16.87 12.53
CA GLN A 633 -1.41 -17.87 12.68
C GLN A 633 -0.02 -17.25 12.88
N LEU A 634 0.15 -15.94 12.58
CA LEU A 634 1.44 -15.27 12.65
C LEU A 634 1.82 -14.90 14.08
N ARG A 635 3.12 -14.92 14.37
CA ARG A 635 3.67 -14.38 15.62
C ARG A 635 3.46 -12.87 15.69
N GLU A 636 3.33 -12.32 16.89
CA GLU A 636 3.10 -10.89 17.13
C GLU A 636 4.22 -10.00 16.57
N ASP A 637 5.49 -10.43 16.69
CA ASP A 637 6.64 -9.69 16.18
C ASP A 637 6.70 -9.56 14.65
N VAL A 638 5.89 -10.36 13.95
CA VAL A 638 5.75 -10.39 12.49
C VAL A 638 4.56 -9.55 12.01
N ALA A 639 3.49 -9.53 12.82
CA ALA A 639 2.20 -8.99 12.44
C ALA A 639 2.27 -7.55 11.94
N ARG A 640 3.10 -6.70 12.56
CA ARG A 640 3.26 -5.28 12.18
C ARG A 640 3.79 -5.11 10.75
N ASN A 641 4.80 -5.85 10.34
CA ASN A 641 5.33 -5.80 8.98
C ASN A 641 4.31 -6.34 7.95
N VAL A 642 3.62 -7.43 8.30
CA VAL A 642 2.62 -8.06 7.44
C VAL A 642 1.38 -7.17 7.28
N SER A 643 0.97 -6.42 8.31
CA SER A 643 -0.16 -5.48 8.21
C SER A 643 0.08 -4.34 7.21
N VAL A 644 1.34 -3.93 7.02
CA VAL A 644 1.72 -2.85 6.09
C VAL A 644 1.93 -3.35 4.67
N ASN A 645 2.64 -4.46 4.50
CA ASN A 645 3.09 -4.94 3.18
C ASN A 645 2.96 -6.47 3.00
N GLY A 646 2.02 -7.08 3.71
CA GLY A 646 1.82 -8.53 3.70
C GLY A 646 0.82 -9.04 2.68
N ILE A 647 0.96 -10.33 2.38
CA ILE A 647 0.05 -11.12 1.58
C ILE A 647 -0.46 -12.27 2.47
N LEU A 648 -1.76 -12.42 2.52
CA LEU A 648 -2.43 -13.41 3.35
C LEU A 648 -3.40 -14.24 2.51
N GLU A 649 -3.79 -15.38 3.01
CA GLU A 649 -4.81 -16.21 2.38
C GLU A 649 -6.10 -15.41 2.15
N LYS A 650 -6.62 -15.43 0.91
CA LYS A 650 -7.89 -14.76 0.56
C LYS A 650 -9.04 -15.56 1.16
N GLY A 651 -9.77 -14.99 2.10
CA GLY A 651 -11.02 -15.58 2.58
C GLY A 651 -11.16 -15.80 4.09
N THR A 652 -10.21 -15.41 4.92
CA THR A 652 -10.28 -15.59 6.39
C THR A 652 -10.10 -14.28 7.17
N ALA A 653 -10.94 -13.29 6.86
CA ALA A 653 -11.25 -12.28 7.87
C ALA A 653 -12.50 -12.81 8.61
N LYS A 654 -12.35 -13.23 9.88
CA LYS A 654 -13.49 -13.39 10.78
C LYS A 654 -14.07 -12.04 11.12
#